data_268197b6fbee45aa704921dc14f19d9e
#
_entry.id   268197b6fbee45aa704921dc14f19d9e
#
_cell.length_a   1.000
_cell.length_b   1.000
_cell.length_c   1.000
_cell.angle_alpha   90.00
_cell.angle_beta   90.00
_cell.angle_gamma   90.00
#
_symmetry.space_group_name_H-M   'P 1'
#
loop_
_entity.id
_entity.type
_entity.pdbx_description
1 polymer ?
#
loop_
_entity_poly.entity_id
_entity_poly.type
_entity_poly.pdbx_seq_one_letter_code
_entity_poly.pdbx_strand_id
1 'polypeptide(L)'
;MYFPWIFRRTYTLTDYLKSTFRVKFYTLQWISDHEYLYKQENNILLFNAEYGNSSIFLENSTFDELGYSTNDYSVSPDRQFILFEYNYVKQWRHSYTASYDIYDLNKRQLITEERIPNNTQWITWSPVGHKLAYVWNNDIYVKNEPNLSSQRITWTGKENVIYNGVTDWVYEEEVFSAYSALWWSPNGTFLAYAQFNDTEVPLIEYSFYSDESLQYPKTVRIPYPKAGAENPTVKFFVVDTRTLSPNASVTSYQIVPPASVLIGDHYLCGVTWVTEERISLQWVRRAQNYSIIDICDYDESTGRWISSVARQHIEISTTGWVGRFRPAEPHFTSDGNSFYKIISNEEGYKHICHFQTDKSNCTFITKGAWEVIGIEALTSDYLYYISNEHKGMPGGRNLYRIQLNDYTKVTCLSCELNPERCQYYSASFSNKAKYYQLRCFGPGLPLYTLHSSSSDKELRVLEDNSALDKMLQDVQMPSKKLDVINLHGTKFWYQMILPPHFDKSKKYPLLIEVYAGPCSQKVDTVFRLSWATYLASTENIIVASFDGRGSGYQGDKIMHAINRRLGTFEVEDQIEATRQFSKMGFVDDKRIAIWGWSYGGYVTSMVLGAGSGVFKCGIAVAPVSKWEYYDSVYTERYMGLPTPEDNLDYYRNSTVMSRAENFKQVEYLLIHGTADDNVHFQQSAQLSKALVDAGVDFQTMWYTDEDHGIASNMAHQHIYTHMSHFLKQCFSLP
;
A
#
# COMPACT_ATOMS: atom_id res chain seq x y z
N MET A 1 19.12 -13.17 49.25
CA MET A 1 18.63 -13.81 48.05
C MET A 1 19.45 -13.28 46.87
N TYR A 2 20.36 -14.10 46.32
CA TYR A 2 21.08 -13.78 45.09
C TYR A 2 20.11 -13.93 43.95
N PHE A 3 19.68 -12.81 43.33
CA PHE A 3 19.08 -12.88 41.97
C PHE A 3 20.23 -13.21 41.04
N PRO A 4 20.18 -14.30 40.27
CA PRO A 4 21.15 -14.52 39.21
C PRO A 4 20.97 -13.41 38.18
N TRP A 5 22.06 -12.68 37.91
CA TRP A 5 22.13 -11.79 36.77
C TRP A 5 21.93 -12.65 35.52
N ILE A 6 20.69 -12.73 35.02
CA ILE A 6 20.42 -13.32 33.71
C ILE A 6 21.09 -12.39 32.71
N PHE A 7 22.21 -12.83 32.15
CA PHE A 7 22.88 -12.12 31.06
C PHE A 7 21.94 -12.15 29.85
N ARG A 8 21.14 -11.10 29.70
CA ARG A 8 20.33 -10.90 28.51
C ARG A 8 21.26 -10.71 27.31
N ARG A 9 21.07 -11.49 26.25
CA ARG A 9 21.80 -11.32 24.99
C ARG A 9 21.25 -10.15 24.19
N THR A 10 22.02 -9.63 23.25
CA THR A 10 21.53 -8.61 22.31
C THR A 10 20.66 -9.22 21.22
N TYR A 11 19.86 -8.38 20.54
CA TYR A 11 19.16 -8.74 19.31
C TYR A 11 20.15 -8.64 18.15
N THR A 12 20.51 -9.78 17.55
CA THR A 12 21.58 -9.89 16.57
C THR A 12 21.09 -9.72 15.12
N LEU A 13 22.02 -9.47 14.18
CA LEU A 13 21.73 -9.50 12.74
C LEU A 13 21.14 -10.85 12.31
N THR A 14 21.65 -11.96 12.84
CA THR A 14 21.11 -13.30 12.58
C THR A 14 19.66 -13.46 13.04
N ASP A 15 19.28 -12.86 14.17
CA ASP A 15 17.89 -12.87 14.64
C ASP A 15 16.97 -12.17 13.67
N TYR A 16 17.40 -11.04 13.13
CA TYR A 16 16.67 -10.32 12.11
C TYR A 16 16.57 -11.15 10.80
N LEU A 17 17.69 -11.59 10.25
CA LEU A 17 17.76 -12.29 8.97
C LEU A 17 17.01 -13.63 8.96
N LYS A 18 17.06 -14.37 10.06
CA LYS A 18 16.35 -15.65 10.22
C LYS A 18 14.95 -15.50 10.79
N SER A 19 14.51 -14.27 11.08
CA SER A 19 13.23 -14.00 11.76
C SER A 19 13.03 -14.88 13.00
N THR A 20 14.07 -14.97 13.85
CA THR A 20 14.06 -15.76 15.10
C THR A 20 12.88 -15.37 15.99
N PHE A 21 12.59 -14.09 16.03
CA PHE A 21 11.46 -13.52 16.76
C PHE A 21 10.41 -13.04 15.76
N ARG A 22 9.23 -13.64 15.80
CA ARG A 22 8.15 -13.33 14.87
C ARG A 22 6.93 -12.84 15.61
N VAL A 23 6.43 -11.68 15.18
CA VAL A 23 5.09 -11.25 15.56
C VAL A 23 4.08 -12.18 14.92
N LYS A 24 3.17 -12.69 15.72
CA LYS A 24 2.00 -13.42 15.25
C LYS A 24 0.89 -12.44 14.88
N PHE A 25 0.32 -12.65 13.69
CA PHE A 25 -0.85 -11.94 13.20
C PHE A 25 -2.07 -12.84 13.34
N TYR A 26 -3.24 -12.27 13.53
CA TYR A 26 -4.50 -12.98 13.48
C TYR A 26 -5.32 -12.46 12.33
N THR A 27 -5.25 -13.14 11.18
CA THR A 27 -5.97 -12.78 9.96
C THR A 27 -7.24 -13.60 9.88
N LEU A 28 -8.39 -12.95 10.04
CA LEU A 28 -9.70 -13.57 9.87
C LEU A 28 -10.36 -13.08 8.57
N GLN A 29 -11.22 -13.91 8.01
CA GLN A 29 -12.04 -13.58 6.85
C GLN A 29 -13.52 -13.65 7.25
N TRP A 30 -14.18 -12.50 7.33
CA TRP A 30 -15.63 -12.46 7.55
C TRP A 30 -16.35 -13.06 6.34
N ILE A 31 -17.25 -14.03 6.58
CA ILE A 31 -18.08 -14.67 5.56
C ILE A 31 -19.57 -14.44 5.82
N SER A 32 -19.91 -13.88 6.97
CA SER A 32 -21.25 -13.43 7.31
C SER A 32 -21.17 -12.34 8.37
N ASP A 33 -22.32 -11.90 8.87
CA ASP A 33 -22.38 -10.93 9.96
C ASP A 33 -22.00 -11.51 11.33
N HIS A 34 -22.00 -12.84 11.46
CA HIS A 34 -21.73 -13.55 12.70
C HIS A 34 -20.56 -14.53 12.62
N GLU A 35 -20.04 -14.82 11.43
CA GLU A 35 -19.08 -15.89 11.24
C GLU A 35 -17.88 -15.45 10.41
N TYR A 36 -16.73 -15.99 10.79
CA TYR A 36 -15.49 -15.81 10.06
C TYR A 36 -14.69 -17.09 9.93
N LEU A 37 -13.88 -17.16 8.88
CA LEU A 37 -12.90 -18.22 8.68
C LEU A 37 -11.55 -17.81 9.25
N TYR A 38 -10.86 -18.80 9.83
CA TYR A 38 -9.51 -18.67 10.33
C TYR A 38 -8.72 -19.95 10.10
N LYS A 39 -7.50 -19.82 9.56
CA LYS A 39 -6.60 -20.98 9.32
C LYS A 39 -5.79 -21.28 10.59
N GLN A 40 -5.93 -22.48 11.12
CA GLN A 40 -5.18 -22.98 12.27
C GLN A 40 -4.65 -24.38 11.99
N GLU A 41 -3.32 -24.59 12.13
CA GLU A 41 -2.66 -25.90 11.93
C GLU A 41 -3.06 -26.57 10.60
N ASN A 42 -3.15 -25.79 9.54
CA ASN A 42 -3.62 -26.15 8.21
C ASN A 42 -5.11 -26.55 8.08
N ASN A 43 -5.88 -26.58 9.16
CA ASN A 43 -7.34 -26.65 9.07
C ASN A 43 -7.91 -25.24 8.87
N ILE A 44 -9.02 -25.15 8.15
CA ILE A 44 -9.83 -23.93 8.09
C ILE A 44 -10.98 -24.13 9.08
N LEU A 45 -11.02 -23.24 10.08
CA LEU A 45 -12.04 -23.21 11.10
C LEU A 45 -13.09 -22.16 10.80
N LEU A 46 -14.35 -22.51 11.02
CA LEU A 46 -15.46 -21.58 11.04
C LEU A 46 -15.75 -21.18 12.48
N PHE A 47 -15.56 -19.93 12.80
CA PHE A 47 -15.86 -19.35 14.11
C PHE A 47 -17.16 -18.58 14.07
N ASN A 48 -17.96 -18.76 15.12
CA ASN A 48 -19.14 -17.93 15.37
C ASN A 48 -18.81 -16.88 16.44
N ALA A 49 -18.90 -15.61 16.05
CA ALA A 49 -18.56 -14.47 16.91
C ALA A 49 -19.57 -14.28 18.06
N GLU A 50 -20.83 -14.67 17.88
CA GLU A 50 -21.89 -14.52 18.87
C GLU A 50 -21.77 -15.55 20.00
N TYR A 51 -21.59 -16.82 19.64
CA TYR A 51 -21.54 -17.92 20.59
C TYR A 51 -20.12 -18.26 21.06
N GLY A 52 -19.10 -17.76 20.39
CA GLY A 52 -17.70 -18.00 20.72
C GLY A 52 -17.23 -19.43 20.47
N ASN A 53 -18.00 -20.23 19.73
CA ASN A 53 -17.65 -21.60 19.34
C ASN A 53 -17.07 -21.67 17.93
N SER A 54 -16.42 -22.77 17.61
CA SER A 54 -15.87 -23.04 16.29
C SER A 54 -16.14 -24.48 15.86
N SER A 55 -16.15 -24.70 14.56
CA SER A 55 -16.18 -26.02 13.93
C SER A 55 -15.15 -26.08 12.80
N ILE A 56 -14.75 -27.27 12.43
CA ILE A 56 -13.90 -27.47 11.25
C ILE A 56 -14.75 -27.20 10.00
N PHE A 57 -14.32 -26.24 9.19
CA PHE A 57 -14.93 -25.95 7.90
C PHE A 57 -14.28 -26.78 6.79
N LEU A 58 -12.95 -26.90 6.81
CA LEU A 58 -12.18 -27.74 5.89
C LEU A 58 -11.01 -28.38 6.64
N GLU A 59 -10.88 -29.69 6.51
CA GLU A 59 -9.81 -30.46 7.14
C GLU A 59 -8.50 -30.35 6.35
N ASN A 60 -7.37 -30.42 7.04
CA ASN A 60 -6.05 -30.48 6.42
C ASN A 60 -5.92 -31.67 5.43
N SER A 61 -6.55 -32.80 5.73
CA SER A 61 -6.57 -33.97 4.85
C SER A 61 -7.07 -33.68 3.45
N THR A 62 -8.01 -32.73 3.30
CA THR A 62 -8.50 -32.30 1.98
C THR A 62 -7.37 -31.67 1.15
N PHE A 63 -6.51 -30.87 1.77
CA PHE A 63 -5.34 -30.29 1.08
C PHE A 63 -4.32 -31.36 0.70
N ASP A 64 -4.11 -32.35 1.57
CA ASP A 64 -3.20 -33.47 1.28
C ASP A 64 -3.70 -34.34 0.12
N GLU A 65 -5.02 -34.54 0.00
CA GLU A 65 -5.67 -35.29 -1.09
C GLU A 65 -5.55 -34.64 -2.47
N LEU A 66 -5.35 -33.30 -2.52
CA LEU A 66 -5.18 -32.59 -3.79
C LEU A 66 -3.92 -33.01 -4.56
N GLY A 67 -2.89 -33.51 -3.87
CA GLY A 67 -1.64 -33.95 -4.48
C GLY A 67 -0.70 -32.83 -4.94
N TYR A 68 -1.01 -31.57 -4.59
CA TYR A 68 -0.18 -30.39 -4.83
C TYR A 68 -0.30 -29.40 -3.67
N SER A 69 0.69 -28.52 -3.54
CA SER A 69 0.64 -27.43 -2.55
C SER A 69 -0.29 -26.31 -3.02
N THR A 70 -1.27 -25.97 -2.20
CA THR A 70 -2.13 -24.82 -2.42
C THR A 70 -1.46 -23.55 -1.90
N ASN A 71 -1.53 -22.48 -2.70
CA ASN A 71 -1.06 -21.15 -2.30
C ASN A 71 -2.14 -20.42 -1.47
N ASP A 72 -3.36 -20.40 -1.99
CA ASP A 72 -4.50 -19.75 -1.36
C ASP A 72 -5.81 -20.50 -1.67
N TYR A 73 -6.92 -20.08 -1.04
CA TYR A 73 -8.24 -20.61 -1.30
C TYR A 73 -9.30 -19.50 -1.18
N SER A 74 -10.42 -19.64 -1.86
CA SER A 74 -11.60 -18.79 -1.67
C SER A 74 -12.89 -19.61 -1.68
N VAL A 75 -13.82 -19.23 -0.81
CA VAL A 75 -15.11 -19.93 -0.62
C VAL A 75 -16.19 -19.17 -1.39
N SER A 76 -17.04 -19.90 -2.13
CA SER A 76 -18.21 -19.29 -2.76
C SER A 76 -19.16 -18.71 -1.70
N PRO A 77 -19.85 -17.58 -1.96
CA PRO A 77 -20.76 -16.97 -1.00
C PRO A 77 -21.88 -17.88 -0.49
N ASP A 78 -22.34 -18.83 -1.30
CA ASP A 78 -23.32 -19.85 -0.91
C ASP A 78 -22.72 -21.05 -0.16
N ARG A 79 -21.38 -21.05 0.01
CA ARG A 79 -20.62 -22.10 0.73
C ARG A 79 -20.75 -23.50 0.15
N GLN A 80 -20.98 -23.59 -1.16
CA GLN A 80 -21.07 -24.90 -1.83
C GLN A 80 -19.74 -25.31 -2.46
N PHE A 81 -18.90 -24.35 -2.79
CA PHE A 81 -17.64 -24.57 -3.51
C PHE A 81 -16.46 -23.85 -2.88
N ILE A 82 -15.28 -24.44 -3.05
CA ILE A 82 -13.99 -23.82 -2.75
C ILE A 82 -13.18 -23.77 -4.04
N LEU A 83 -12.56 -22.62 -4.28
CA LEU A 83 -11.57 -22.43 -5.32
C LEU A 83 -10.18 -22.56 -4.67
N PHE A 84 -9.39 -23.54 -5.10
CA PHE A 84 -8.01 -23.72 -4.67
C PHE A 84 -7.07 -23.11 -5.68
N GLU A 85 -6.12 -22.29 -5.22
CA GLU A 85 -5.08 -21.68 -6.02
C GLU A 85 -3.75 -22.43 -5.88
N TYR A 86 -3.08 -22.71 -6.99
CA TYR A 86 -1.78 -23.36 -7.04
C TYR A 86 -0.97 -22.92 -8.26
N ASN A 87 0.29 -23.30 -8.36
CA ASN A 87 1.20 -22.84 -9.43
C ASN A 87 1.25 -21.31 -9.54
N TYR A 88 1.33 -20.64 -8.40
CA TYR A 88 1.44 -19.20 -8.32
C TYR A 88 2.76 -18.73 -8.93
N VAL A 89 2.68 -17.78 -9.87
CA VAL A 89 3.84 -17.12 -10.50
C VAL A 89 3.66 -15.61 -10.40
N LYS A 90 4.42 -14.96 -9.51
CA LYS A 90 4.42 -13.50 -9.35
C LYS A 90 4.82 -12.81 -10.66
N GLN A 91 4.14 -11.71 -11.00
CA GLN A 91 4.51 -10.81 -12.09
C GLN A 91 5.05 -9.49 -11.54
N TRP A 92 4.19 -8.56 -11.15
CA TRP A 92 4.59 -7.28 -10.55
C TRP A 92 4.19 -7.23 -9.07
N ARG A 93 3.91 -6.05 -8.52
CA ARG A 93 3.56 -5.90 -7.09
C ARG A 93 2.30 -6.65 -6.69
N HIS A 94 1.26 -6.60 -7.52
CA HIS A 94 -0.05 -7.19 -7.26
C HIS A 94 -0.43 -8.29 -8.26
N SER A 95 0.12 -8.25 -9.46
CA SER A 95 -0.19 -9.20 -10.53
C SER A 95 0.57 -10.50 -10.39
N TYR A 96 -0.09 -11.56 -10.78
CA TYR A 96 0.44 -12.92 -10.86
C TYR A 96 -0.42 -13.76 -11.80
N THR A 97 0.04 -14.93 -12.14
CA THR A 97 -0.76 -15.97 -12.76
C THR A 97 -0.80 -17.20 -11.85
N ALA A 98 -1.90 -17.93 -11.90
CA ALA A 98 -2.03 -19.18 -11.14
C ALA A 98 -2.93 -20.19 -11.88
N SER A 99 -2.96 -21.40 -11.37
CA SER A 99 -3.90 -22.45 -11.74
C SER A 99 -4.96 -22.59 -10.66
N TYR A 100 -6.17 -22.98 -11.04
CA TYR A 100 -7.29 -23.04 -10.13
C TYR A 100 -8.09 -24.34 -10.32
N ASP A 101 -8.39 -25.00 -9.20
CA ASP A 101 -9.31 -26.13 -9.15
C ASP A 101 -10.54 -25.79 -8.29
N ILE A 102 -11.73 -26.22 -8.73
CA ILE A 102 -12.97 -26.02 -8.00
C ILE A 102 -13.31 -27.33 -7.26
N TYR A 103 -13.53 -27.21 -5.95
CA TYR A 103 -13.90 -28.32 -5.07
C TYR A 103 -15.36 -28.19 -4.63
N ASP A 104 -16.16 -29.23 -4.86
CA ASP A 104 -17.55 -29.33 -4.41
C ASP A 104 -17.58 -29.82 -2.95
N LEU A 105 -17.98 -28.95 -2.02
CA LEU A 105 -18.03 -29.28 -0.58
C LEU A 105 -19.09 -30.31 -0.24
N ASN A 106 -20.19 -30.39 -1.01
CA ASN A 106 -21.27 -31.34 -0.76
C ASN A 106 -20.88 -32.75 -1.21
N LYS A 107 -20.24 -32.85 -2.38
CA LYS A 107 -19.78 -34.13 -2.93
C LYS A 107 -18.40 -34.54 -2.44
N ARG A 108 -17.66 -33.61 -1.81
CA ARG A 108 -16.27 -33.78 -1.35
C ARG A 108 -15.33 -34.26 -2.45
N GLN A 109 -15.39 -33.59 -3.61
CA GLN A 109 -14.55 -33.94 -4.76
C GLN A 109 -14.24 -32.72 -5.63
N LEU A 110 -13.14 -32.79 -6.37
CA LEU A 110 -12.81 -31.81 -7.40
C LEU A 110 -13.76 -31.92 -8.59
N ILE A 111 -14.11 -30.77 -9.17
CA ILE A 111 -14.79 -30.70 -10.45
C ILE A 111 -13.74 -30.85 -11.54
N THR A 112 -13.88 -31.89 -12.36
CA THR A 112 -12.94 -32.22 -13.43
C THR A 112 -13.39 -31.78 -14.81
N GLU A 113 -14.68 -31.49 -14.96
CA GLU A 113 -15.29 -31.00 -16.20
C GLU A 113 -15.04 -29.49 -16.34
N GLU A 114 -14.82 -29.05 -17.57
CA GLU A 114 -14.73 -27.63 -17.94
C GLU A 114 -13.84 -26.79 -17.02
N ARG A 115 -12.59 -27.25 -16.82
CA ARG A 115 -11.60 -26.64 -15.92
C ARG A 115 -11.28 -25.19 -16.28
N ILE A 116 -10.91 -24.42 -15.27
CA ILE A 116 -10.30 -23.09 -15.44
C ILE A 116 -8.92 -23.25 -16.14
N PRO A 117 -8.61 -22.45 -17.16
CA PRO A 117 -7.29 -22.51 -17.82
C PRO A 117 -6.14 -22.27 -16.86
N ASN A 118 -4.99 -22.94 -17.13
CA ASN A 118 -3.74 -22.60 -16.44
C ASN A 118 -3.28 -21.18 -16.78
N ASN A 119 -2.48 -20.60 -15.91
CA ASN A 119 -2.00 -19.21 -16.04
C ASN A 119 -3.14 -18.18 -16.11
N THR A 120 -4.20 -18.43 -15.37
CA THR A 120 -5.28 -17.45 -15.17
C THR A 120 -4.73 -16.24 -14.43
N GLN A 121 -5.05 -15.04 -14.91
CA GLN A 121 -4.51 -13.76 -14.40
C GLN A 121 -5.31 -13.25 -13.21
N TRP A 122 -6.62 -13.45 -13.21
CA TRP A 122 -7.52 -13.07 -12.11
C TRP A 122 -8.76 -13.95 -12.11
N ILE A 123 -9.30 -14.24 -10.92
CA ILE A 123 -10.55 -14.96 -10.76
C ILE A 123 -11.28 -14.48 -9.50
N THR A 124 -12.60 -14.39 -9.58
CA THR A 124 -13.44 -13.96 -8.46
C THR A 124 -14.84 -14.57 -8.51
N TRP A 125 -15.36 -14.92 -7.34
CA TRP A 125 -16.78 -15.28 -7.18
C TRP A 125 -17.67 -14.05 -7.34
N SER A 126 -18.89 -14.25 -7.86
CA SER A 126 -19.96 -13.25 -7.71
C SER A 126 -20.32 -13.07 -6.23
N PRO A 127 -20.85 -11.92 -5.80
CA PRO A 127 -21.19 -11.70 -4.38
C PRO A 127 -22.30 -12.62 -3.84
N VAL A 128 -23.10 -13.22 -4.72
CA VAL A 128 -24.19 -14.13 -4.38
C VAL A 128 -24.10 -15.39 -5.24
N GLY A 129 -24.35 -16.55 -4.63
CA GLY A 129 -24.27 -17.85 -5.32
C GLY A 129 -22.82 -18.27 -5.58
N HIS A 130 -22.56 -18.84 -6.75
CA HIS A 130 -21.26 -19.42 -7.10
C HIS A 130 -20.86 -19.19 -8.57
N LYS A 131 -21.38 -18.10 -9.21
CA LYS A 131 -20.83 -17.67 -10.50
C LYS A 131 -19.39 -17.23 -10.34
N LEU A 132 -18.56 -17.47 -11.37
CA LEU A 132 -17.19 -17.02 -11.45
C LEU A 132 -16.99 -16.09 -12.64
N ALA A 133 -16.19 -15.05 -12.44
CA ALA A 133 -15.57 -14.29 -13.52
C ALA A 133 -14.07 -14.43 -13.42
N TYR A 134 -13.38 -14.61 -14.54
CA TYR A 134 -11.94 -14.71 -14.57
C TYR A 134 -11.34 -14.08 -15.83
N VAL A 135 -10.06 -13.75 -15.75
CA VAL A 135 -9.29 -13.21 -16.87
C VAL A 135 -8.21 -14.20 -17.27
N TRP A 136 -8.18 -14.53 -18.56
CA TRP A 136 -7.19 -15.38 -19.16
C TRP A 136 -6.78 -14.83 -20.53
N ASN A 137 -5.46 -14.74 -20.78
CA ASN A 137 -4.91 -14.10 -21.99
C ASN A 137 -5.48 -12.70 -22.25
N ASN A 138 -5.62 -11.88 -21.18
CA ASN A 138 -6.16 -10.53 -21.22
C ASN A 138 -7.63 -10.41 -21.66
N ASP A 139 -8.38 -11.51 -21.66
CA ASP A 139 -9.80 -11.52 -21.94
C ASP A 139 -10.63 -12.10 -20.79
N ILE A 140 -11.83 -11.57 -20.66
CA ILE A 140 -12.77 -11.89 -19.59
C ILE A 140 -13.65 -13.09 -19.98
N TYR A 141 -13.84 -13.97 -19.01
CA TYR A 141 -14.72 -15.13 -19.08
C TYR A 141 -15.65 -15.17 -17.88
N VAL A 142 -16.89 -15.61 -18.08
CA VAL A 142 -17.87 -15.86 -17.03
C VAL A 142 -18.28 -17.31 -17.03
N LYS A 143 -18.34 -17.92 -15.86
CA LYS A 143 -18.77 -19.30 -15.62
C LYS A 143 -19.97 -19.26 -14.69
N ASN A 144 -21.16 -19.58 -15.23
CA ASN A 144 -22.41 -19.53 -14.47
C ASN A 144 -22.53 -20.67 -13.46
N GLU A 145 -22.01 -21.85 -13.81
CA GLU A 145 -21.95 -23.03 -12.96
C GLU A 145 -20.55 -23.64 -13.02
N PRO A 146 -20.02 -24.15 -11.91
CA PRO A 146 -18.67 -24.69 -11.84
C PRO A 146 -18.35 -25.81 -12.84
N ASN A 147 -19.33 -26.61 -13.20
CA ASN A 147 -19.21 -27.76 -14.13
C ASN A 147 -19.62 -27.45 -15.57
N LEU A 148 -20.06 -26.22 -15.89
CA LEU A 148 -20.43 -25.81 -17.24
C LEU A 148 -19.28 -25.06 -17.91
N SER A 149 -19.31 -25.01 -19.26
CA SER A 149 -18.35 -24.23 -20.04
C SER A 149 -18.47 -22.74 -19.77
N SER A 150 -17.32 -22.08 -19.80
CA SER A 150 -17.24 -20.64 -19.61
C SER A 150 -17.64 -19.88 -20.85
N GLN A 151 -18.30 -18.74 -20.68
CA GLN A 151 -18.60 -17.83 -21.78
C GLN A 151 -17.55 -16.71 -21.84
N ARG A 152 -16.92 -16.56 -23.00
CA ARG A 152 -15.99 -15.45 -23.27
C ARG A 152 -16.78 -14.15 -23.46
N ILE A 153 -16.35 -13.09 -22.78
CA ILE A 153 -17.00 -11.77 -22.77
C ILE A 153 -16.29 -10.81 -23.72
N THR A 154 -14.96 -10.86 -23.77
CA THR A 154 -14.13 -9.98 -24.59
C THR A 154 -13.24 -10.78 -25.53
N TRP A 155 -12.84 -10.17 -26.68
CA TRP A 155 -12.01 -10.79 -27.72
C TRP A 155 -10.85 -9.90 -28.17
N THR A 156 -10.63 -8.79 -27.48
CA THR A 156 -9.63 -7.78 -27.85
C THR A 156 -8.33 -7.94 -27.10
N GLY A 157 -8.27 -8.84 -26.13
CA GLY A 157 -7.11 -9.07 -25.28
C GLY A 157 -5.86 -9.39 -26.10
N LYS A 158 -4.78 -8.64 -25.81
CA LYS A 158 -3.50 -8.82 -26.45
C LYS A 158 -2.39 -8.40 -25.49
N GLU A 159 -1.44 -9.29 -25.26
CA GLU A 159 -0.30 -9.06 -24.38
C GLU A 159 0.42 -7.76 -24.70
N ASN A 160 0.70 -6.95 -23.68
CA ASN A 160 1.37 -5.64 -23.75
C ASN A 160 0.63 -4.60 -24.64
N VAL A 161 -0.62 -4.82 -24.99
CA VAL A 161 -1.39 -3.90 -25.87
C VAL A 161 -2.79 -3.63 -25.33
N ILE A 162 -3.59 -4.67 -25.08
CA ILE A 162 -4.98 -4.54 -24.62
C ILE A 162 -5.21 -5.46 -23.42
N TYR A 163 -5.69 -4.89 -22.34
CA TYR A 163 -6.02 -5.57 -21.11
C TYR A 163 -7.51 -5.40 -20.82
N ASN A 164 -8.25 -6.50 -20.66
CA ASN A 164 -9.64 -6.48 -20.26
C ASN A 164 -9.80 -7.11 -18.88
N GLY A 165 -10.32 -6.37 -17.92
CA GLY A 165 -10.61 -6.88 -16.58
C GLY A 165 -9.39 -7.05 -15.66
N VAL A 166 -8.20 -6.76 -16.16
CA VAL A 166 -6.95 -6.62 -15.39
C VAL A 166 -6.25 -5.33 -15.82
N THR A 167 -5.40 -4.81 -14.94
CA THR A 167 -4.68 -3.56 -15.16
C THR A 167 -3.42 -3.76 -16.03
N ASP A 168 -2.97 -2.69 -16.68
CA ASP A 168 -1.60 -2.54 -17.14
C ASP A 168 -0.67 -2.21 -15.95
N TRP A 169 0.65 -2.06 -16.23
CA TRP A 169 1.62 -1.83 -15.16
C TRP A 169 1.34 -0.57 -14.34
N VAL A 170 1.06 0.58 -14.98
CA VAL A 170 0.91 1.86 -14.26
C VAL A 170 -0.41 1.96 -13.49
N TYR A 171 -1.49 1.37 -14.00
CA TYR A 171 -2.76 1.30 -13.26
C TYR A 171 -2.65 0.36 -12.06
N GLU A 172 -1.93 -0.76 -12.21
CA GLU A 172 -1.67 -1.67 -11.09
C GLU A 172 -0.92 -0.99 -9.96
N GLU A 173 0.19 -0.32 -10.28
CA GLU A 173 1.08 0.26 -9.29
C GLU A 173 0.50 1.54 -8.69
N GLU A 174 0.03 2.48 -9.51
CA GLU A 174 -0.21 3.85 -9.12
C GLU A 174 -1.69 4.26 -9.00
N VAL A 175 -2.59 3.57 -9.70
CA VAL A 175 -3.99 4.00 -9.75
C VAL A 175 -4.88 3.13 -8.89
N PHE A 176 -4.90 1.81 -9.08
CA PHE A 176 -5.78 0.92 -8.31
C PHE A 176 -5.08 0.26 -7.12
N SER A 177 -3.76 0.16 -7.12
CA SER A 177 -2.99 -0.67 -6.16
C SER A 177 -3.55 -2.10 -6.10
N ALA A 178 -3.93 -2.62 -7.27
CA ALA A 178 -4.54 -3.92 -7.47
C ALA A 178 -4.38 -4.35 -8.93
N TYR A 179 -4.39 -5.66 -9.16
CA TYR A 179 -4.34 -6.22 -10.51
C TYR A 179 -5.73 -6.32 -11.16
N SER A 180 -6.79 -6.52 -10.36
CA SER A 180 -8.14 -6.68 -10.89
C SER A 180 -8.75 -5.37 -11.39
N ALA A 181 -9.46 -5.45 -12.51
CA ALA A 181 -10.29 -4.39 -13.05
C ALA A 181 -11.67 -4.95 -13.44
N LEU A 182 -12.21 -5.82 -12.58
CA LEU A 182 -13.53 -6.46 -12.64
C LEU A 182 -14.31 -6.16 -11.37
N TRP A 183 -15.59 -5.83 -11.50
CA TRP A 183 -16.49 -5.51 -10.39
C TRP A 183 -17.89 -6.09 -10.59
N TRP A 184 -18.24 -7.08 -9.80
CA TRP A 184 -19.58 -7.61 -9.74
C TRP A 184 -20.57 -6.63 -9.09
N SER A 185 -21.77 -6.49 -9.61
CA SER A 185 -22.86 -5.83 -8.89
C SER A 185 -23.27 -6.61 -7.64
N PRO A 186 -23.91 -5.99 -6.63
CA PRO A 186 -24.19 -6.64 -5.34
C PRO A 186 -24.89 -7.99 -5.38
N ASN A 187 -25.78 -8.21 -6.38
CA ASN A 187 -26.49 -9.48 -6.57
C ASN A 187 -25.88 -10.33 -7.70
N GLY A 188 -24.80 -9.88 -8.33
CA GLY A 188 -24.15 -10.60 -9.44
C GLY A 188 -24.96 -10.61 -10.74
N THR A 189 -25.87 -9.64 -10.93
CA THR A 189 -26.64 -9.47 -12.19
C THR A 189 -25.78 -8.82 -13.25
N PHE A 190 -24.93 -7.86 -12.86
CA PHE A 190 -24.05 -7.14 -13.77
C PHE A 190 -22.58 -7.40 -13.42
N LEU A 191 -21.76 -7.40 -14.48
CA LEU A 191 -20.31 -7.43 -14.36
C LEU A 191 -19.75 -6.17 -15.04
N ALA A 192 -19.12 -5.31 -14.27
CA ALA A 192 -18.40 -4.15 -14.80
C ALA A 192 -16.92 -4.48 -14.99
N TYR A 193 -16.30 -3.87 -16.00
CA TYR A 193 -14.87 -4.02 -16.23
C TYR A 193 -14.25 -2.79 -16.89
N ALA A 194 -12.95 -2.59 -16.64
CA ALA A 194 -12.14 -1.64 -17.37
C ALA A 194 -11.33 -2.35 -18.45
N GLN A 195 -11.13 -1.65 -19.57
CA GLN A 195 -10.23 -2.01 -20.65
C GLN A 195 -9.14 -0.95 -20.73
N PHE A 196 -7.89 -1.41 -20.73
CA PHE A 196 -6.71 -0.54 -20.89
C PHE A 196 -6.08 -0.80 -22.25
N ASN A 197 -5.70 0.28 -22.95
CA ASN A 197 -5.03 0.22 -24.24
C ASN A 197 -3.66 0.93 -24.15
N ASP A 198 -2.61 0.12 -24.28
CA ASP A 198 -1.21 0.52 -24.20
C ASP A 198 -0.54 0.68 -25.58
N THR A 199 -1.31 0.71 -26.68
CA THR A 199 -0.76 0.74 -28.03
C THR A 199 0.28 1.84 -28.23
N GLU A 200 0.05 3.02 -27.64
CA GLU A 200 0.94 4.18 -27.78
C GLU A 200 1.91 4.33 -26.58
N VAL A 201 1.82 3.47 -25.57
CA VAL A 201 2.69 3.54 -24.38
C VAL A 201 4.09 3.08 -24.73
N PRO A 202 5.14 3.86 -24.46
CA PRO A 202 6.52 3.44 -24.71
C PRO A 202 6.91 2.21 -23.86
N LEU A 203 7.76 1.36 -24.41
CA LEU A 203 8.26 0.17 -23.75
C LEU A 203 9.54 0.47 -22.96
N ILE A 204 9.61 -0.01 -21.72
CA ILE A 204 10.86 -0.25 -21.03
C ILE A 204 11.35 -1.67 -21.37
N GLU A 205 12.64 -1.81 -21.60
CA GLU A 205 13.27 -3.09 -21.87
C GLU A 205 14.48 -3.29 -20.95
N TYR A 206 14.64 -4.50 -20.42
CA TYR A 206 15.83 -4.89 -19.68
C TYR A 206 16.13 -6.38 -19.84
N SER A 207 17.41 -6.73 -19.63
CA SER A 207 17.86 -8.11 -19.67
C SER A 207 17.50 -8.86 -18.39
N PHE A 208 16.95 -10.05 -18.53
CA PHE A 208 16.72 -11.01 -17.46
C PHE A 208 17.60 -12.23 -17.71
N TYR A 209 18.55 -12.49 -16.82
CA TYR A 209 19.62 -13.47 -17.02
C TYR A 209 19.15 -14.89 -16.74
N SER A 210 18.18 -15.06 -15.82
CA SER A 210 17.63 -16.37 -15.44
C SER A 210 18.71 -17.30 -14.86
N ASP A 211 18.61 -18.60 -15.08
CA ASP A 211 19.64 -19.54 -14.67
C ASP A 211 20.83 -19.60 -15.65
N GLU A 212 21.93 -20.13 -15.18
CA GLU A 212 23.20 -20.20 -15.95
C GLU A 212 23.13 -21.09 -17.21
N SER A 213 22.06 -21.87 -17.39
CA SER A 213 21.85 -22.70 -18.58
C SER A 213 21.46 -21.88 -19.81
N LEU A 214 20.99 -20.65 -19.66
CA LEU A 214 20.63 -19.77 -20.76
C LEU A 214 21.87 -19.08 -21.32
N GLN A 215 22.18 -19.39 -22.58
CA GLN A 215 23.30 -18.76 -23.30
C GLN A 215 23.02 -17.28 -23.62
N TYR A 216 21.75 -16.94 -23.90
CA TYR A 216 21.32 -15.58 -24.20
C TYR A 216 20.30 -15.12 -23.16
N PRO A 217 20.46 -13.92 -22.56
CA PRO A 217 19.46 -13.37 -21.65
C PRO A 217 18.11 -13.20 -22.33
N LYS A 218 17.04 -13.27 -21.54
CA LYS A 218 15.71 -12.89 -22.00
C LYS A 218 15.56 -11.37 -21.94
N THR A 219 14.86 -10.79 -22.91
CA THR A 219 14.43 -9.38 -22.84
C THR A 219 13.06 -9.31 -22.25
N VAL A 220 12.92 -8.63 -21.11
CA VAL A 220 11.63 -8.25 -20.53
C VAL A 220 11.19 -6.94 -21.16
N ARG A 221 9.93 -6.87 -21.60
CA ARG A 221 9.30 -5.69 -22.21
C ARG A 221 8.05 -5.34 -21.46
N ILE A 222 7.93 -4.08 -21.06
CA ILE A 222 6.80 -3.58 -20.29
C ILE A 222 6.34 -2.25 -20.88
N PRO A 223 5.07 -2.09 -21.27
CA PRO A 223 4.50 -0.78 -21.49
C PRO A 223 4.56 0.02 -20.20
N TYR A 224 5.35 1.06 -20.18
CA TYR A 224 5.63 1.85 -18.98
C TYR A 224 5.75 3.33 -19.35
N PRO A 225 4.75 4.15 -19.02
CA PRO A 225 4.80 5.57 -19.36
C PRO A 225 5.71 6.30 -18.38
N LYS A 226 6.80 6.89 -18.87
CA LYS A 226 7.61 7.82 -18.07
C LYS A 226 6.97 9.20 -18.05
N ALA A 227 7.38 10.06 -17.10
CA ALA A 227 6.87 11.43 -17.02
C ALA A 227 6.90 12.14 -18.37
N GLY A 228 5.78 12.68 -18.79
CA GLY A 228 5.59 13.36 -20.08
C GLY A 228 5.32 12.45 -21.28
N ALA A 229 5.39 11.13 -21.11
CA ALA A 229 5.10 10.17 -22.19
C ALA A 229 3.59 9.93 -22.38
N GLU A 230 3.25 9.24 -23.47
CA GLU A 230 1.88 8.77 -23.72
C GLU A 230 1.45 7.74 -22.64
N ASN A 231 0.26 7.96 -22.10
CA ASN A 231 -0.35 7.11 -21.11
C ASN A 231 -1.27 6.06 -21.73
N PRO A 232 -1.58 4.95 -21.00
CA PRO A 232 -2.66 4.05 -21.39
C PRO A 232 -3.99 4.80 -21.45
N THR A 233 -4.82 4.45 -22.42
CA THR A 233 -6.21 4.93 -22.46
C THR A 233 -7.12 3.92 -21.78
N VAL A 234 -8.16 4.39 -21.09
CA VAL A 234 -9.11 3.56 -20.36
C VAL A 234 -10.51 3.69 -20.90
N LYS A 235 -11.22 2.56 -21.04
CA LYS A 235 -12.66 2.49 -21.29
C LYS A 235 -13.32 1.65 -20.20
N PHE A 236 -14.56 1.99 -19.87
CA PHE A 236 -15.31 1.28 -18.84
C PHE A 236 -16.60 0.69 -19.43
N PHE A 237 -16.88 -0.56 -19.10
CA PHE A 237 -18.01 -1.32 -19.64
C PHE A 237 -18.77 -2.05 -18.55
N VAL A 238 -20.08 -2.29 -18.83
CA VAL A 238 -20.95 -3.13 -17.99
C VAL A 238 -21.64 -4.16 -18.89
N VAL A 239 -21.67 -5.40 -18.40
CA VAL A 239 -22.34 -6.54 -19.03
C VAL A 239 -23.49 -7.02 -18.16
N ASP A 240 -24.65 -7.26 -18.74
CA ASP A 240 -25.76 -7.95 -18.08
C ASP A 240 -25.54 -9.47 -18.17
N THR A 241 -25.23 -10.09 -17.05
CA THR A 241 -24.90 -11.51 -17.01
C THR A 241 -26.14 -12.43 -17.16
N ARG A 242 -27.36 -11.89 -17.05
CA ARG A 242 -28.61 -12.64 -17.30
C ARG A 242 -28.77 -12.99 -18.77
N THR A 243 -28.17 -12.20 -19.66
CA THR A 243 -28.26 -12.39 -21.12
C THR A 243 -27.21 -13.37 -21.65
N LEU A 244 -26.30 -13.82 -20.81
CA LEU A 244 -25.21 -14.71 -21.19
C LEU A 244 -25.76 -16.13 -21.47
N SER A 245 -25.54 -16.61 -22.69
CA SER A 245 -25.78 -18.00 -23.06
C SER A 245 -24.78 -18.48 -24.11
N PRO A 246 -24.46 -19.77 -24.18
CA PRO A 246 -23.35 -20.29 -25.01
C PRO A 246 -23.39 -19.89 -26.50
N ASN A 247 -24.54 -19.50 -27.03
CA ASN A 247 -24.74 -19.16 -28.45
C ASN A 247 -25.19 -17.70 -28.66
N ALA A 248 -25.26 -16.88 -27.60
CA ALA A 248 -25.65 -15.48 -27.73
C ALA A 248 -24.44 -14.57 -27.92
N SER A 249 -24.60 -13.52 -28.71
CA SER A 249 -23.64 -12.43 -28.75
C SER A 249 -23.67 -11.67 -27.42
N VAL A 250 -22.49 -11.43 -26.82
CA VAL A 250 -22.37 -10.65 -25.61
C VAL A 250 -22.44 -9.16 -25.95
N THR A 251 -23.32 -8.44 -25.27
CA THR A 251 -23.43 -6.98 -25.40
C THR A 251 -22.83 -6.34 -24.14
N SER A 252 -21.77 -5.55 -24.33
CA SER A 252 -21.18 -4.70 -23.30
C SER A 252 -21.60 -3.26 -23.53
N TYR A 253 -22.13 -2.62 -22.50
CA TYR A 253 -22.48 -1.20 -22.55
C TYR A 253 -21.29 -0.36 -22.05
N GLN A 254 -20.80 0.57 -22.88
CA GLN A 254 -19.75 1.51 -22.49
C GLN A 254 -20.34 2.70 -21.73
N ILE A 255 -19.79 2.97 -20.52
CA ILE A 255 -20.04 4.22 -19.80
C ILE A 255 -18.92 5.20 -20.17
N VAL A 256 -19.32 6.33 -20.75
CA VAL A 256 -18.38 7.37 -21.22
C VAL A 256 -18.10 8.34 -20.07
N PRO A 257 -16.82 8.75 -19.85
CA PRO A 257 -16.50 9.73 -18.84
C PRO A 257 -17.22 11.07 -19.03
N PRO A 258 -17.45 11.86 -17.95
CA PRO A 258 -18.01 13.21 -18.06
C PRO A 258 -17.19 14.12 -18.98
N ALA A 259 -17.86 15.03 -19.69
CA ALA A 259 -17.22 15.95 -20.63
C ALA A 259 -16.09 16.78 -19.98
N SER A 260 -16.19 17.08 -18.68
CA SER A 260 -15.17 17.83 -17.93
C SER A 260 -13.82 17.13 -17.82
N VAL A 261 -13.75 15.80 -17.97
CA VAL A 261 -12.48 15.05 -17.99
C VAL A 261 -12.04 14.67 -19.40
N LEU A 262 -12.97 14.63 -20.37
CA LEU A 262 -12.67 14.34 -21.77
C LEU A 262 -11.92 15.47 -22.51
N ILE A 263 -11.67 16.59 -21.85
CA ILE A 263 -10.89 17.71 -22.42
C ILE A 263 -9.40 17.38 -22.59
N GLY A 264 -8.93 16.27 -22.04
CA GLY A 264 -7.54 15.79 -22.12
C GLY A 264 -7.41 14.39 -21.55
N ASP A 265 -6.17 13.99 -21.30
CA ASP A 265 -5.86 12.71 -20.67
C ASP A 265 -6.44 12.63 -19.27
N HIS A 266 -6.92 11.46 -18.93
CA HIS A 266 -7.59 11.19 -17.67
C HIS A 266 -7.39 9.74 -17.20
N TYR A 267 -7.68 9.51 -15.91
CA TYR A 267 -7.63 8.19 -15.30
C TYR A 267 -8.98 7.85 -14.68
N LEU A 268 -9.33 6.56 -14.71
CA LEU A 268 -10.36 6.00 -13.84
C LEU A 268 -9.69 5.60 -12.52
N CYS A 269 -10.06 6.25 -11.42
CA CYS A 269 -9.39 6.00 -10.13
C CYS A 269 -10.27 5.33 -9.08
N GLY A 270 -11.56 5.13 -9.34
CA GLY A 270 -12.46 4.42 -8.42
C GLY A 270 -13.72 3.90 -9.10
N VAL A 271 -14.17 2.73 -8.67
CA VAL A 271 -15.42 2.09 -9.11
C VAL A 271 -16.14 1.55 -7.88
N THR A 272 -17.39 1.98 -7.66
CA THR A 272 -18.19 1.55 -6.52
C THR A 272 -19.61 1.23 -6.97
N TRP A 273 -20.04 -0.01 -6.79
CA TRP A 273 -21.43 -0.35 -6.91
C TRP A 273 -22.21 0.21 -5.72
N VAL A 274 -23.23 1.01 -6.01
CA VAL A 274 -24.08 1.65 -5.01
C VAL A 274 -25.28 0.76 -4.70
N THR A 275 -25.96 0.31 -5.75
CA THR A 275 -27.04 -0.65 -5.70
C THR A 275 -26.88 -1.59 -6.90
N GLU A 276 -27.81 -2.54 -7.10
CA GLU A 276 -27.78 -3.40 -8.29
C GLU A 276 -27.88 -2.62 -9.61
N GLU A 277 -28.59 -1.49 -9.60
CA GLU A 277 -28.88 -0.67 -10.78
C GLU A 277 -28.21 0.72 -10.71
N ARG A 278 -27.25 0.91 -9.82
CA ARG A 278 -26.50 2.17 -9.68
C ARG A 278 -25.03 1.92 -9.44
N ILE A 279 -24.18 2.57 -10.26
CA ILE A 279 -22.73 2.51 -10.15
C ILE A 279 -22.13 3.91 -10.08
N SER A 280 -21.11 4.09 -9.26
CA SER A 280 -20.34 5.31 -9.11
C SER A 280 -18.95 5.12 -9.71
N LEU A 281 -18.57 5.99 -10.63
CA LEU A 281 -17.25 6.03 -11.26
C LEU A 281 -16.53 7.30 -10.84
N GLN A 282 -15.29 7.17 -10.42
CA GLN A 282 -14.46 8.29 -10.05
C GLN A 282 -13.35 8.50 -11.08
N TRP A 283 -13.36 9.66 -11.71
CA TRP A 283 -12.42 10.06 -12.74
C TRP A 283 -11.51 11.18 -12.25
N VAL A 284 -10.29 11.22 -12.74
CA VAL A 284 -9.33 12.27 -12.43
C VAL A 284 -8.62 12.70 -13.70
N ARG A 285 -8.37 14.00 -13.88
CA ARG A 285 -7.55 14.53 -14.98
C ARG A 285 -6.08 14.10 -14.80
N ARG A 286 -5.31 14.05 -15.87
CA ARG A 286 -3.86 13.74 -15.82
C ARG A 286 -3.10 14.59 -14.82
N ALA A 287 -3.43 15.88 -14.67
CA ALA A 287 -2.85 16.77 -13.67
C ALA A 287 -3.17 16.40 -12.20
N GLN A 288 -4.16 15.54 -11.98
CA GLN A 288 -4.56 14.95 -10.67
C GLN A 288 -4.93 15.97 -9.58
N ASN A 289 -5.22 17.20 -9.94
CA ASN A 289 -5.76 18.24 -9.06
C ASN A 289 -7.27 18.47 -9.23
N TYR A 290 -7.92 17.69 -10.10
CA TYR A 290 -9.35 17.71 -10.39
C TYR A 290 -9.87 16.28 -10.46
N SER A 291 -10.83 15.96 -9.61
CA SER A 291 -11.52 14.66 -9.57
C SER A 291 -13.02 14.88 -9.67
N ILE A 292 -13.72 13.92 -10.29
CA ILE A 292 -15.18 13.92 -10.39
C ILE A 292 -15.72 12.52 -10.12
N ILE A 293 -16.71 12.43 -9.23
CA ILE A 293 -17.56 11.25 -9.09
C ILE A 293 -18.74 11.41 -10.05
N ASP A 294 -18.98 10.41 -10.86
CA ASP A 294 -20.10 10.30 -11.80
C ASP A 294 -20.97 9.12 -11.42
N ILE A 295 -22.22 9.37 -11.02
CA ILE A 295 -23.17 8.33 -10.59
C ILE A 295 -24.08 8.01 -11.75
N CYS A 296 -24.06 6.75 -12.20
CA CYS A 296 -24.82 6.23 -13.35
C CYS A 296 -25.91 5.27 -12.88
N ASP A 297 -27.12 5.45 -13.38
CA ASP A 297 -28.26 4.56 -13.14
C ASP A 297 -28.55 3.70 -14.38
N TYR A 298 -28.94 2.45 -14.16
CA TYR A 298 -29.44 1.57 -15.21
C TYR A 298 -30.89 1.92 -15.56
N ASP A 299 -31.13 2.19 -16.84
CA ASP A 299 -32.48 2.38 -17.38
C ASP A 299 -32.93 1.06 -18.05
N GLU A 300 -33.79 0.30 -17.38
CA GLU A 300 -34.28 -0.96 -17.82
C GLU A 300 -35.05 -0.85 -19.17
N SER A 301 -35.70 0.30 -19.42
CA SER A 301 -36.48 0.52 -20.63
C SER A 301 -35.60 0.61 -21.91
N THR A 302 -34.40 1.10 -21.78
CA THR A 302 -33.43 1.29 -22.87
C THR A 302 -32.24 0.33 -22.80
N GLY A 303 -32.06 -0.40 -21.68
CA GLY A 303 -30.90 -1.25 -21.40
C GLY A 303 -29.58 -0.44 -21.26
N ARG A 304 -29.64 0.83 -20.88
CA ARG A 304 -28.50 1.74 -20.87
C ARG A 304 -28.19 2.25 -19.46
N TRP A 305 -26.91 2.56 -19.25
CA TRP A 305 -26.45 3.26 -18.06
C TRP A 305 -26.42 4.77 -18.34
N ILE A 306 -27.12 5.55 -17.50
CA ILE A 306 -27.34 6.97 -17.74
C ILE A 306 -26.71 7.77 -16.61
N SER A 307 -25.79 8.69 -16.97
CA SER A 307 -25.23 9.70 -16.10
C SER A 307 -26.10 10.98 -16.14
N SER A 308 -26.13 11.71 -15.02
CA SER A 308 -26.80 13.01 -14.92
C SER A 308 -25.85 14.02 -14.26
N VAL A 309 -25.75 15.21 -14.83
CA VAL A 309 -24.95 16.32 -14.27
C VAL A 309 -25.33 16.63 -12.81
N ALA A 310 -26.60 16.46 -12.44
CA ALA A 310 -27.07 16.64 -11.09
C ALA A 310 -26.47 15.65 -10.07
N ARG A 311 -25.89 14.53 -10.56
CA ARG A 311 -25.27 13.47 -9.78
C ARG A 311 -23.76 13.41 -9.96
N GLN A 312 -23.18 14.51 -10.39
CA GLN A 312 -21.73 14.66 -10.52
C GLN A 312 -21.18 15.48 -9.36
N HIS A 313 -20.16 14.97 -8.68
CA HIS A 313 -19.52 15.61 -7.54
C HIS A 313 -18.05 15.88 -7.84
N ILE A 314 -17.68 17.16 -7.82
CA ILE A 314 -16.34 17.62 -8.19
C ILE A 314 -15.54 17.91 -6.93
N GLU A 315 -14.28 17.46 -6.91
CA GLU A 315 -13.28 17.79 -5.90
C GLU A 315 -12.05 18.39 -6.59
N ILE A 316 -11.62 19.55 -6.11
CA ILE A 316 -10.47 20.28 -6.67
C ILE A 316 -9.49 20.61 -5.56
N SER A 317 -8.20 20.39 -5.83
CA SER A 317 -7.13 20.93 -5.00
C SER A 317 -6.49 22.14 -5.70
N THR A 318 -6.33 23.23 -4.96
CA THR A 318 -5.67 24.47 -5.43
C THR A 318 -4.23 24.58 -4.95
N THR A 319 -3.82 23.72 -4.02
CA THR A 319 -2.49 23.76 -3.40
C THR A 319 -1.58 22.62 -3.82
N GLY A 320 -2.15 21.55 -4.40
CA GLY A 320 -1.41 20.38 -4.84
C GLY A 320 -2.30 19.40 -5.61
N TRP A 321 -2.32 18.15 -5.20
CA TRP A 321 -3.11 17.08 -5.80
C TRP A 321 -4.33 16.73 -4.93
N VAL A 322 -5.31 16.03 -5.49
CA VAL A 322 -6.49 15.57 -4.77
C VAL A 322 -6.18 14.25 -4.03
N GLY A 323 -6.61 14.15 -2.77
CA GLY A 323 -6.39 12.97 -1.94
C GLY A 323 -4.96 12.89 -1.39
N ARG A 324 -4.62 11.75 -0.79
CA ARG A 324 -3.25 11.47 -0.31
C ARG A 324 -2.36 10.99 -1.45
N PHE A 325 -2.73 9.87 -2.05
CA PHE A 325 -2.08 9.28 -3.23
C PHE A 325 -3.03 9.26 -4.43
N ARG A 326 -4.33 9.19 -4.16
CA ARG A 326 -5.45 9.25 -5.10
C ARG A 326 -6.67 9.80 -4.36
N PRO A 327 -7.72 10.25 -5.08
CA PRO A 327 -8.98 10.62 -4.43
C PRO A 327 -9.52 9.48 -3.56
N ALA A 328 -10.06 9.81 -2.39
CA ALA A 328 -10.66 8.80 -1.52
C ALA A 328 -11.95 8.22 -2.13
N GLU A 329 -12.26 6.98 -1.79
CA GLU A 329 -13.48 6.30 -2.25
C GLU A 329 -14.71 6.81 -1.50
N PRO A 330 -15.89 6.91 -2.16
CA PRO A 330 -17.16 7.23 -1.51
C PRO A 330 -17.72 5.99 -0.81
N HIS A 331 -18.34 6.20 0.37
CA HIS A 331 -19.07 5.17 1.11
C HIS A 331 -20.57 5.51 1.08
N PHE A 332 -21.34 4.80 0.27
CA PHE A 332 -22.75 5.06 0.06
C PHE A 332 -23.62 4.48 1.17
N THR A 333 -24.71 5.20 1.48
CA THR A 333 -25.81 4.64 2.29
C THR A 333 -26.53 3.54 1.53
N SER A 334 -27.16 2.62 2.25
CA SER A 334 -27.82 1.44 1.65
C SER A 334 -28.96 1.77 0.68
N ASP A 335 -29.57 2.97 0.82
CA ASP A 335 -30.59 3.49 -0.09
C ASP A 335 -29.98 4.19 -1.33
N GLY A 336 -28.65 4.38 -1.35
CA GLY A 336 -27.93 5.03 -2.43
C GLY A 336 -28.22 6.52 -2.62
N ASN A 337 -28.87 7.19 -1.65
CA ASN A 337 -29.27 8.60 -1.76
C ASN A 337 -28.22 9.56 -1.19
N SER A 338 -27.27 9.05 -0.44
CA SER A 338 -26.16 9.84 0.09
C SER A 338 -24.89 9.02 0.23
N PHE A 339 -23.77 9.70 0.42
CA PHE A 339 -22.49 9.05 0.67
C PHE A 339 -21.58 9.90 1.56
N TYR A 340 -20.64 9.25 2.18
CA TYR A 340 -19.58 9.85 2.99
C TYR A 340 -18.24 9.68 2.28
N LYS A 341 -17.43 10.75 2.25
CA LYS A 341 -16.13 10.73 1.60
C LYS A 341 -15.13 11.56 2.40
N ILE A 342 -13.89 11.12 2.45
CA ILE A 342 -12.80 11.88 3.04
C ILE A 342 -12.27 12.87 2.01
N ILE A 343 -12.38 14.17 2.32
CA ILE A 343 -11.84 15.25 1.51
C ILE A 343 -11.17 16.29 2.41
N SER A 344 -10.35 17.16 1.85
CA SER A 344 -9.76 18.28 2.60
C SER A 344 -10.80 19.34 2.89
N ASN A 345 -10.85 19.80 4.15
CA ASN A 345 -11.65 20.96 4.53
C ASN A 345 -10.95 22.28 4.16
N GLU A 346 -11.57 23.42 4.47
CA GLU A 346 -11.01 24.76 4.19
C GLU A 346 -9.66 25.01 4.87
N GLU A 347 -9.37 24.35 5.99
CA GLU A 347 -8.12 24.43 6.72
C GLU A 347 -7.03 23.47 6.16
N GLY A 348 -7.40 22.64 5.19
CA GLY A 348 -6.53 21.66 4.54
C GLY A 348 -6.37 20.34 5.29
N TYR A 349 -7.21 20.04 6.27
CA TYR A 349 -7.21 18.73 6.95
C TYR A 349 -8.24 17.78 6.34
N LYS A 350 -7.90 16.51 6.23
CA LYS A 350 -8.77 15.49 5.65
C LYS A 350 -9.81 15.01 6.65
N HIS A 351 -11.06 15.33 6.35
CA HIS A 351 -12.23 15.05 7.17
C HIS A 351 -13.34 14.39 6.36
N ILE A 352 -14.30 13.78 7.07
CA ILE A 352 -15.45 13.14 6.45
C ILE A 352 -16.48 14.21 6.09
N CYS A 353 -16.84 14.27 4.81
CA CYS A 353 -17.94 15.08 4.30
C CYS A 353 -19.11 14.19 3.88
N HIS A 354 -20.34 14.59 4.26
CA HIS A 354 -21.58 13.94 3.90
C HIS A 354 -22.18 14.62 2.68
N PHE A 355 -22.35 13.87 1.60
CA PHE A 355 -22.93 14.29 0.32
C PHE A 355 -24.32 13.69 0.15
N GLN A 356 -25.23 14.45 -0.43
CA GLN A 356 -26.45 13.92 -1.04
C GLN A 356 -26.18 13.71 -2.54
N THR A 357 -26.63 12.58 -3.10
CA THR A 357 -26.29 12.20 -4.49
C THR A 357 -26.85 13.17 -5.55
N ASP A 358 -27.85 13.97 -5.21
CA ASP A 358 -28.51 14.96 -6.08
C ASP A 358 -28.12 16.42 -5.79
N LYS A 359 -27.13 16.65 -4.89
CA LYS A 359 -26.69 18.00 -4.49
C LYS A 359 -25.18 18.12 -4.57
N SER A 360 -24.70 19.24 -5.09
CA SER A 360 -23.28 19.51 -5.26
C SER A 360 -22.52 19.80 -3.95
N ASN A 361 -23.23 20.28 -2.92
CA ASN A 361 -22.62 20.65 -1.64
C ASN A 361 -22.61 19.50 -0.66
N CYS A 362 -21.58 19.45 0.20
CA CYS A 362 -21.50 18.50 1.30
C CYS A 362 -21.41 19.19 2.67
N THR A 363 -21.61 18.44 3.72
CA THR A 363 -21.50 18.89 5.11
C THR A 363 -20.42 18.09 5.82
N PHE A 364 -19.38 18.75 6.33
CA PHE A 364 -18.37 18.10 7.15
C PHE A 364 -18.95 17.62 8.48
N ILE A 365 -18.76 16.34 8.78
CA ILE A 365 -19.23 15.71 10.03
C ILE A 365 -18.11 15.53 11.04
N THR A 366 -16.86 15.71 10.62
CA THR A 366 -15.66 15.74 11.49
C THR A 366 -14.88 17.02 11.22
N LYS A 367 -14.13 17.52 12.20
CA LYS A 367 -13.35 18.75 12.08
C LYS A 367 -12.24 18.82 13.14
N GLY A 368 -11.19 19.56 12.86
CA GLY A 368 -10.07 19.80 13.78
C GLY A 368 -8.73 19.81 13.09
N ALA A 369 -7.64 20.11 13.82
CA ALA A 369 -6.28 20.08 13.31
C ALA A 369 -5.70 18.64 13.40
N TRP A 370 -6.40 17.68 12.82
CA TRP A 370 -6.10 16.26 12.74
C TRP A 370 -6.80 15.66 11.52
N GLU A 371 -6.51 14.42 11.17
CA GLU A 371 -7.06 13.82 9.97
C GLU A 371 -7.78 12.49 10.21
N VAL A 372 -8.86 12.28 9.47
CA VAL A 372 -9.46 10.96 9.27
C VAL A 372 -8.58 10.16 8.32
N ILE A 373 -8.26 8.93 8.71
CA ILE A 373 -7.40 8.04 7.93
C ILE A 373 -8.21 7.20 6.96
N GLY A 374 -9.31 6.61 7.44
CA GLY A 374 -10.20 5.76 6.66
C GLY A 374 -11.57 5.63 7.30
N ILE A 375 -12.58 5.35 6.49
CA ILE A 375 -13.91 4.93 6.91
C ILE A 375 -13.92 3.41 6.90
N GLU A 376 -14.21 2.78 8.05
CA GLU A 376 -14.10 1.33 8.23
C GLU A 376 -15.43 0.61 8.05
N ALA A 377 -16.54 1.25 8.43
CA ALA A 377 -17.88 0.71 8.26
C ALA A 377 -18.94 1.83 8.29
N LEU A 378 -20.04 1.60 7.59
CA LEU A 378 -21.21 2.43 7.56
C LEU A 378 -22.47 1.58 7.80
N THR A 379 -23.27 1.96 8.79
CA THR A 379 -24.57 1.34 9.11
C THR A 379 -25.68 2.37 8.98
N SER A 380 -26.94 2.00 9.26
CA SER A 380 -28.04 2.96 9.32
C SER A 380 -27.87 4.02 10.41
N ASP A 381 -27.18 3.69 11.50
CA ASP A 381 -27.14 4.54 12.70
C ASP A 381 -25.76 5.14 12.94
N TYR A 382 -24.70 4.50 12.47
CA TYR A 382 -23.32 4.82 12.81
C TYR A 382 -22.39 4.76 11.61
N LEU A 383 -21.40 5.65 11.63
CA LEU A 383 -20.20 5.57 10.79
C LEU A 383 -18.99 5.32 11.70
N TYR A 384 -18.17 4.32 11.34
CA TYR A 384 -16.94 3.96 12.03
C TYR A 384 -15.74 4.41 11.20
N TYR A 385 -14.78 5.07 11.85
CA TYR A 385 -13.61 5.59 11.16
C TYR A 385 -12.35 5.54 12.02
N ILE A 386 -11.20 5.49 11.37
CA ILE A 386 -9.89 5.64 12.01
C ILE A 386 -9.42 7.08 11.85
N SER A 387 -8.89 7.67 12.92
CA SER A 387 -8.26 8.99 12.88
C SER A 387 -7.03 9.07 13.77
N ASN A 388 -6.26 10.14 13.60
CA ASN A 388 -5.10 10.49 14.45
C ASN A 388 -5.40 11.65 15.42
N GLU A 389 -6.66 11.84 15.77
CA GLU A 389 -7.11 12.90 16.69
C GLU A 389 -6.51 12.77 18.10
N HIS A 390 -6.42 11.53 18.61
CA HIS A 390 -6.08 11.28 20.01
C HIS A 390 -4.69 11.82 20.37
N LYS A 391 -4.62 12.66 21.42
CA LYS A 391 -3.39 13.30 21.95
C LYS A 391 -2.61 14.14 20.91
N GLY A 392 -3.21 14.50 19.77
CA GLY A 392 -2.54 15.30 18.75
C GLY A 392 -1.27 14.66 18.17
N MET A 393 -1.24 13.33 18.12
CA MET A 393 -0.08 12.56 17.63
C MET A 393 -0.38 12.00 16.23
N PRO A 394 0.20 12.58 15.16
CA PRO A 394 -0.09 12.15 13.79
C PRO A 394 0.22 10.67 13.52
N GLY A 395 1.21 10.10 14.21
CA GLY A 395 1.61 8.70 14.10
C GLY A 395 0.78 7.73 14.93
N GLY A 396 -0.27 8.19 15.62
CA GLY A 396 -1.27 7.36 16.29
C GLY A 396 -2.47 7.06 15.40
N ARG A 397 -3.23 6.03 15.74
CA ARG A 397 -4.45 5.61 15.04
C ARG A 397 -5.44 5.05 16.06
N ASN A 398 -6.65 5.60 16.10
CA ASN A 398 -7.71 5.10 16.95
C ASN A 398 -9.02 4.94 16.18
N LEU A 399 -9.83 3.98 16.61
CA LEU A 399 -11.16 3.73 16.07
C LEU A 399 -12.19 4.62 16.77
N TYR A 400 -12.97 5.32 15.97
CA TYR A 400 -14.06 6.18 16.42
C TYR A 400 -15.37 5.75 15.80
N ARG A 401 -16.45 6.08 16.48
CA ARG A 401 -17.82 5.93 16.02
C ARG A 401 -18.53 7.27 16.12
N ILE A 402 -19.21 7.69 15.06
CA ILE A 402 -20.07 8.86 15.02
C ILE A 402 -21.51 8.45 14.75
N GLN A 403 -22.48 9.06 15.45
CA GLN A 403 -23.90 8.78 15.30
C GLN A 403 -24.48 9.59 14.13
N LEU A 404 -25.15 8.95 13.17
CA LEU A 404 -25.57 9.59 11.92
C LEU A 404 -26.77 10.53 12.07
N ASN A 405 -27.58 10.38 13.10
CA ASN A 405 -28.70 11.31 13.40
C ASN A 405 -28.27 12.50 14.27
N ASP A 406 -27.03 12.47 14.83
CA ASP A 406 -26.49 13.57 15.66
C ASP A 406 -24.95 13.50 15.61
N TYR A 407 -24.35 14.22 14.67
CA TYR A 407 -22.91 14.25 14.45
C TYR A 407 -22.09 14.82 15.61
N THR A 408 -22.73 15.38 16.64
CA THR A 408 -22.04 15.81 17.87
C THR A 408 -21.70 14.63 18.79
N LYS A 409 -22.33 13.48 18.59
CA LYS A 409 -22.11 12.28 19.38
C LYS A 409 -21.02 11.41 18.75
N VAL A 410 -19.80 11.69 19.15
CA VAL A 410 -18.59 10.93 18.76
C VAL A 410 -18.07 10.16 19.96
N THR A 411 -17.70 8.89 19.74
CA THR A 411 -17.11 8.03 20.77
C THR A 411 -15.82 7.43 20.25
N CYS A 412 -14.72 7.57 20.98
CA CYS A 412 -13.52 6.80 20.72
C CYS A 412 -13.69 5.39 21.31
N LEU A 413 -13.58 4.38 20.48
CA LEU A 413 -13.75 2.98 20.87
C LEU A 413 -12.45 2.34 21.35
N SER A 414 -11.29 2.92 21.06
CA SER A 414 -9.99 2.33 21.35
C SER A 414 -9.06 3.17 22.21
N CYS A 415 -9.35 4.48 22.42
CA CYS A 415 -8.43 5.42 23.08
C CYS A 415 -7.98 4.98 24.48
N GLU A 416 -8.87 4.36 25.25
CA GLU A 416 -8.61 3.94 26.61
C GLU A 416 -8.36 2.42 26.76
N LEU A 417 -8.34 1.68 25.63
CA LEU A 417 -8.02 0.27 25.63
C LEU A 417 -6.50 0.06 25.66
N ASN A 418 -5.96 -0.35 26.80
CA ASN A 418 -4.52 -0.62 26.98
C ASN A 418 -3.61 0.53 26.49
N PRO A 419 -3.78 1.80 26.95
CA PRO A 419 -3.17 2.98 26.35
C PRO A 419 -1.63 2.99 26.36
N GLU A 420 -0.97 2.24 27.24
CA GLU A 420 0.48 2.08 27.24
C GLU A 420 0.97 1.07 26.18
N ARG A 421 0.18 0.03 25.91
CA ARG A 421 0.49 -1.00 24.92
C ARG A 421 0.04 -0.60 23.52
N CYS A 422 -1.11 0.07 23.40
CA CYS A 422 -1.86 0.22 22.15
C CYS A 422 -2.20 1.69 21.86
N GLN A 423 -1.59 2.22 20.81
CA GLN A 423 -1.82 3.60 20.32
C GLN A 423 -1.94 3.63 18.79
N TYR A 424 -1.93 2.47 18.14
CA TYR A 424 -2.04 2.38 16.69
C TYR A 424 -2.96 1.21 16.32
N TYR A 425 -4.19 1.55 15.94
CA TYR A 425 -5.23 0.56 15.67
C TYR A 425 -5.68 0.57 14.21
N SER A 426 -6.09 -0.60 13.73
CA SER A 426 -7.00 -0.76 12.61
C SER A 426 -8.16 -1.66 13.00
N ALA A 427 -9.22 -1.67 12.21
CA ALA A 427 -10.40 -2.49 12.46
C ALA A 427 -10.83 -3.27 11.21
N SER A 428 -11.49 -4.41 11.44
CA SER A 428 -12.12 -5.22 10.39
C SER A 428 -13.52 -5.61 10.84
N PHE A 429 -14.53 -5.11 10.16
CA PHE A 429 -15.94 -5.30 10.53
C PHE A 429 -16.57 -6.50 9.82
N SER A 430 -17.52 -7.16 10.48
CA SER A 430 -18.44 -8.11 9.85
C SER A 430 -19.35 -7.40 8.84
N ASN A 431 -20.03 -8.17 7.96
CA ASN A 431 -20.74 -7.66 6.79
C ASN A 431 -21.74 -6.52 7.08
N LYS A 432 -22.43 -6.55 8.22
CA LYS A 432 -23.34 -5.48 8.68
C LYS A 432 -22.84 -4.79 9.95
N ALA A 433 -21.54 -4.90 10.20
CA ALA A 433 -20.85 -4.28 11.33
C ALA A 433 -21.39 -4.64 12.72
N LYS A 434 -21.95 -5.84 12.91
CA LYS A 434 -22.35 -6.31 14.26
C LYS A 434 -21.18 -6.63 15.16
N TYR A 435 -20.09 -7.11 14.57
CA TYR A 435 -18.84 -7.45 15.23
C TYR A 435 -17.68 -6.82 14.50
N TYR A 436 -16.59 -6.61 15.22
CA TYR A 436 -15.34 -6.18 14.60
C TYR A 436 -14.13 -6.76 15.30
N GLN A 437 -13.12 -7.06 14.50
CA GLN A 437 -11.77 -7.31 14.99
C GLN A 437 -11.06 -5.97 15.17
N LEU A 438 -10.54 -5.72 16.36
CA LEU A 438 -9.63 -4.60 16.61
C LEU A 438 -8.18 -5.10 16.59
N ARG A 439 -7.33 -4.47 15.81
CA ARG A 439 -5.94 -4.81 15.63
C ARG A 439 -5.07 -3.70 16.18
N CYS A 440 -4.36 -3.96 17.25
CA CYS A 440 -3.37 -3.05 17.83
C CYS A 440 -1.97 -3.43 17.33
N PHE A 441 -1.24 -2.47 16.78
CA PHE A 441 0.10 -2.67 16.24
C PHE A 441 1.21 -2.10 17.11
N GLY A 442 0.90 -1.42 18.20
CA GLY A 442 1.92 -0.88 19.07
C GLY A 442 1.49 0.33 19.91
N PRO A 443 2.44 0.87 20.71
CA PRO A 443 3.90 0.66 20.74
C PRO A 443 4.36 -0.64 21.43
N GLY A 444 3.48 -1.30 22.19
CA GLY A 444 3.77 -2.62 22.73
C GLY A 444 3.60 -3.72 21.69
N LEU A 445 3.71 -4.99 22.13
CA LEU A 445 3.49 -6.15 21.24
C LEU A 445 2.08 -6.12 20.66
N PRO A 446 1.90 -6.47 19.37
CA PRO A 446 0.59 -6.49 18.73
C PRO A 446 -0.44 -7.33 19.48
N LEU A 447 -1.69 -6.83 19.47
CA LEU A 447 -2.84 -7.42 20.16
C LEU A 447 -4.05 -7.43 19.22
N TYR A 448 -4.71 -8.57 19.12
CA TYR A 448 -5.88 -8.77 18.29
C TYR A 448 -7.05 -9.18 19.17
N THR A 449 -8.14 -8.42 19.10
CA THR A 449 -9.33 -8.64 19.92
C THR A 449 -10.59 -8.61 19.08
N LEU A 450 -11.61 -9.36 19.51
CA LEU A 450 -12.94 -9.38 18.91
C LEU A 450 -13.91 -8.59 19.78
N HIS A 451 -14.70 -7.73 19.17
CA HIS A 451 -15.65 -6.84 19.86
C HIS A 451 -17.04 -6.94 19.29
N SER A 452 -18.04 -6.61 20.13
CA SER A 452 -19.43 -6.41 19.73
C SER A 452 -19.71 -4.93 19.52
N SER A 453 -20.26 -4.55 18.36
CA SER A 453 -20.61 -3.15 18.06
C SER A 453 -21.79 -2.63 18.87
N SER A 454 -22.67 -3.52 19.34
CA SER A 454 -23.86 -3.12 20.11
C SER A 454 -23.57 -2.76 21.56
N SER A 455 -22.52 -3.37 22.16
CA SER A 455 -22.15 -3.17 23.56
C SER A 455 -20.79 -2.54 23.77
N ASP A 456 -20.01 -2.35 22.70
CA ASP A 456 -18.61 -1.91 22.68
C ASP A 456 -17.68 -2.80 23.57
N LYS A 457 -18.13 -4.01 23.90
CA LYS A 457 -17.38 -4.93 24.78
C LYS A 457 -16.42 -5.79 23.98
N GLU A 458 -15.23 -5.97 24.54
CA GLU A 458 -14.33 -7.04 24.14
C GLU A 458 -14.98 -8.39 24.47
N LEU A 459 -15.14 -9.22 23.44
CA LEU A 459 -15.69 -10.57 23.58
C LEU A 459 -14.57 -11.58 23.79
N ARG A 460 -13.44 -11.38 23.15
CA ARG A 460 -12.35 -12.35 23.13
C ARG A 460 -11.01 -11.73 22.70
N VAL A 461 -9.94 -12.15 23.37
CA VAL A 461 -8.57 -11.99 22.86
C VAL A 461 -8.32 -13.07 21.81
N LEU A 462 -7.91 -12.68 20.61
CA LEU A 462 -7.64 -13.57 19.48
C LEU A 462 -6.16 -13.97 19.43
N GLU A 463 -5.26 -12.98 19.57
CA GLU A 463 -3.81 -13.18 19.67
C GLU A 463 -3.19 -12.04 20.49
N ASP A 464 -2.42 -12.38 21.52
CA ASP A 464 -1.76 -11.39 22.40
C ASP A 464 -0.24 -11.36 22.29
N ASN A 465 0.34 -12.22 21.46
CA ASN A 465 1.79 -12.35 21.30
C ASN A 465 2.56 -12.67 22.61
N SER A 466 1.90 -13.30 23.59
CA SER A 466 2.53 -13.65 24.89
C SER A 466 3.70 -14.62 24.74
N ALA A 467 3.68 -15.48 23.73
CA ALA A 467 4.80 -16.37 23.43
C ALA A 467 6.05 -15.57 22.98
N LEU A 468 5.85 -14.57 22.12
CA LEU A 468 6.92 -13.66 21.71
C LEU A 468 7.43 -12.83 22.90
N ASP A 469 6.53 -12.34 23.75
CA ASP A 469 6.90 -11.58 24.95
C ASP A 469 7.87 -12.38 25.84
N LYS A 470 7.56 -13.66 26.09
CA LYS A 470 8.44 -14.55 26.86
C LYS A 470 9.82 -14.71 26.23
N MET A 471 9.88 -14.85 24.91
CA MET A 471 11.17 -14.96 24.18
C MET A 471 11.99 -13.68 24.27
N LEU A 472 11.35 -12.51 24.22
CA LEU A 472 12.01 -11.21 24.27
C LEU A 472 12.50 -10.81 25.68
N GLN A 473 12.03 -11.47 26.74
CA GLN A 473 12.50 -11.22 28.11
C GLN A 473 14.01 -11.47 28.29
N ASP A 474 14.59 -12.38 27.49
CA ASP A 474 16.00 -12.72 27.51
C ASP A 474 16.84 -11.89 26.53
N VAL A 475 16.22 -10.89 25.87
CA VAL A 475 16.87 -10.04 24.86
C VAL A 475 16.95 -8.60 25.36
N GLN A 476 18.09 -7.96 25.13
CA GLN A 476 18.29 -6.54 25.38
C GLN A 476 17.65 -5.73 24.24
N MET A 477 16.34 -5.44 24.40
CA MET A 477 15.59 -4.70 23.39
C MET A 477 15.88 -3.20 23.48
N PRO A 478 16.01 -2.53 22.32
CA PRO A 478 16.10 -1.07 22.28
C PRO A 478 14.75 -0.45 22.66
N SER A 479 14.79 0.82 23.06
CA SER A 479 13.60 1.61 23.32
C SER A 479 13.29 2.57 22.17
N LYS A 480 12.01 2.77 21.87
CA LYS A 480 11.56 3.74 20.87
C LYS A 480 11.01 4.98 21.56
N LYS A 481 11.54 6.15 21.18
CA LYS A 481 11.09 7.45 21.67
C LYS A 481 10.58 8.30 20.52
N LEU A 482 9.37 8.87 20.67
CA LEU A 482 8.81 9.88 19.78
C LEU A 482 8.88 11.24 20.48
N ASP A 483 9.23 12.30 19.73
CA ASP A 483 9.27 13.66 20.23
C ASP A 483 9.14 14.66 19.08
N VAL A 484 9.14 15.93 19.34
CA VAL A 484 9.03 17.01 18.36
C VAL A 484 10.24 17.92 18.35
N ILE A 485 10.59 18.43 17.18
CA ILE A 485 11.53 19.55 17.03
C ILE A 485 10.87 20.71 16.29
N ASN A 486 11.38 21.91 16.50
CA ASN A 486 10.92 23.10 15.80
C ASN A 486 11.88 23.41 14.64
N LEU A 487 11.37 23.38 13.42
CA LEU A 487 12.08 23.84 12.23
C LEU A 487 11.26 24.94 11.57
N HIS A 488 11.88 26.08 11.29
CA HIS A 488 11.24 27.21 10.61
C HIS A 488 9.91 27.69 11.26
N GLY A 489 9.83 27.58 12.60
CA GLY A 489 8.61 27.97 13.34
C GLY A 489 7.50 26.92 13.37
N THR A 490 7.70 25.76 12.74
CA THR A 490 6.74 24.65 12.72
C THR A 490 7.27 23.47 13.52
N LYS A 491 6.40 22.83 14.28
CA LYS A 491 6.72 21.60 15.02
C LYS A 491 6.60 20.40 14.11
N PHE A 492 7.62 19.57 14.03
CA PHE A 492 7.68 18.31 13.30
C PHE A 492 8.04 17.16 14.21
N TRP A 493 7.48 16.00 13.91
CA TRP A 493 7.70 14.78 14.69
C TRP A 493 8.93 14.02 14.22
N TYR A 494 9.67 13.46 15.19
CA TYR A 494 10.74 12.51 14.96
C TYR A 494 10.63 11.32 15.91
N GLN A 495 11.28 10.22 15.56
CA GLN A 495 11.47 9.08 16.45
C GLN A 495 12.94 8.69 16.52
N MET A 496 13.35 8.16 17.66
CA MET A 496 14.65 7.53 17.85
C MET A 496 14.49 6.15 18.44
N ILE A 497 15.18 5.19 17.86
CA ILE A 497 15.39 3.87 18.44
C ILE A 497 16.72 3.94 19.18
N LEU A 498 16.64 3.88 20.50
CA LEU A 498 17.77 4.08 21.42
C LEU A 498 18.33 2.73 21.88
N PRO A 499 19.66 2.59 21.97
CA PRO A 499 20.30 1.37 22.48
C PRO A 499 19.76 0.92 23.84
N PRO A 500 19.81 -0.37 24.16
CA PRO A 500 19.56 -0.85 25.51
C PRO A 500 20.49 -0.14 26.50
N HIS A 501 19.99 0.18 27.69
CA HIS A 501 20.77 0.92 28.71
C HIS A 501 21.31 2.27 28.23
N PHE A 502 20.53 2.95 27.36
CA PHE A 502 20.88 4.26 26.84
C PHE A 502 21.29 5.26 27.96
N ASP A 503 22.45 5.86 27.80
CA ASP A 503 23.03 6.82 28.76
C ASP A 503 23.32 8.16 28.07
N LYS A 504 22.62 9.21 28.47
CA LYS A 504 22.74 10.54 27.87
C LYS A 504 24.15 11.15 28.02
N SER A 505 24.98 10.63 28.93
CA SER A 505 26.36 11.09 29.11
C SER A 505 27.34 10.51 28.10
N LYS A 506 26.95 9.47 27.37
CA LYS A 506 27.74 8.81 26.33
C LYS A 506 27.45 9.36 24.96
N LYS A 507 28.37 9.13 24.01
CA LYS A 507 28.26 9.50 22.62
C LYS A 507 27.97 8.25 21.78
N TYR A 508 26.92 8.31 20.94
CA TYR A 508 26.46 7.21 20.07
C TYR A 508 26.53 7.62 18.62
N PRO A 509 26.90 6.72 17.70
CA PRO A 509 26.71 6.93 16.29
C PRO A 509 25.21 7.10 15.96
N LEU A 510 24.91 7.88 14.92
CA LEU A 510 23.55 8.15 14.48
C LEU A 510 23.36 7.71 13.03
N LEU A 511 22.34 6.87 12.78
CA LEU A 511 21.85 6.55 11.47
C LEU A 511 20.48 7.19 11.26
N ILE A 512 20.33 7.99 10.21
CA ILE A 512 19.04 8.48 9.74
C ILE A 512 18.45 7.44 8.80
N GLU A 513 17.28 6.93 9.12
CA GLU A 513 16.47 6.07 8.24
C GLU A 513 15.39 6.92 7.59
N VAL A 514 15.49 7.16 6.28
CA VAL A 514 14.62 8.09 5.55
C VAL A 514 13.80 7.40 4.46
N TYR A 515 12.57 7.87 4.30
CA TYR A 515 11.78 7.72 3.09
C TYR A 515 11.42 9.11 2.52
N ALA A 516 10.66 9.90 3.26
CA ALA A 516 10.30 11.29 2.99
C ALA A 516 9.55 11.54 1.66
N GLY A 517 9.02 10.51 1.03
CA GLY A 517 8.15 10.68 -0.14
C GLY A 517 6.87 11.44 0.20
N PRO A 518 6.17 12.00 -0.80
CA PRO A 518 4.91 12.72 -0.58
C PRO A 518 3.92 11.88 0.20
N CYS A 519 3.29 12.48 1.22
CA CYS A 519 2.34 11.83 2.13
C CYS A 519 2.89 10.67 2.95
N SER A 520 4.20 10.50 3.04
CA SER A 520 4.81 9.44 3.87
C SER A 520 4.74 9.76 5.37
N GLN A 521 4.85 8.70 6.18
CA GLN A 521 4.96 8.80 7.63
C GLN A 521 5.90 7.71 8.15
N LYS A 522 7.05 8.11 8.67
CA LYS A 522 8.03 7.22 9.30
C LYS A 522 7.93 7.24 10.83
N VAL A 523 7.37 8.31 11.38
CA VAL A 523 7.22 8.50 12.83
C VAL A 523 5.85 8.03 13.26
N ASP A 524 5.80 6.88 13.91
CA ASP A 524 4.56 6.24 14.37
C ASP A 524 4.75 5.44 15.66
N THR A 525 3.65 4.94 16.20
CA THR A 525 3.65 4.12 17.42
C THR A 525 3.61 2.62 17.13
N VAL A 526 3.95 2.17 15.92
CA VAL A 526 3.96 0.74 15.56
C VAL A 526 5.17 0.02 16.15
N PHE A 527 4.96 -1.15 16.72
CA PHE A 527 6.02 -2.07 17.14
C PHE A 527 6.65 -2.76 15.93
N ARG A 528 7.96 -2.75 15.82
CA ARG A 528 8.70 -3.43 14.74
C ARG A 528 9.92 -4.14 15.28
N LEU A 529 10.20 -5.31 14.69
CA LEU A 529 11.48 -6.02 14.77
C LEU A 529 12.14 -5.89 13.39
N SER A 530 13.15 -5.02 13.28
CA SER A 530 13.73 -4.62 12.00
C SER A 530 15.27 -4.59 12.07
N TRP A 531 15.92 -4.24 10.98
CA TRP A 531 17.36 -3.98 10.94
C TRP A 531 17.78 -2.93 11.97
N ALA A 532 16.95 -1.89 12.16
CA ALA A 532 17.19 -0.86 13.19
C ALA A 532 17.20 -1.45 14.62
N THR A 533 16.41 -2.48 14.89
CA THR A 533 16.43 -3.20 16.19
C THR A 533 17.81 -3.81 16.45
N TYR A 534 18.39 -4.48 15.45
CA TYR A 534 19.75 -5.04 15.53
C TYR A 534 20.80 -3.93 15.72
N LEU A 535 20.75 -2.89 14.89
CA LEU A 535 21.73 -1.80 14.96
C LEU A 535 21.76 -1.12 16.34
N ALA A 536 20.60 -0.90 16.93
CA ALA A 536 20.50 -0.29 18.24
C ALA A 536 20.89 -1.27 19.37
N SER A 537 20.44 -2.52 19.30
CA SER A 537 20.68 -3.50 20.36
C SER A 537 22.12 -4.01 20.39
N THR A 538 22.69 -4.35 19.24
CA THR A 538 24.03 -4.97 19.17
C THR A 538 25.13 -3.95 18.90
N GLU A 539 24.93 -3.06 17.94
CA GLU A 539 25.96 -2.12 17.48
C GLU A 539 25.94 -0.80 18.25
N ASN A 540 24.98 -0.60 19.15
CA ASN A 540 24.79 0.64 19.92
C ASN A 540 24.66 1.89 19.04
N ILE A 541 24.00 1.77 17.88
CA ILE A 541 23.72 2.87 16.96
C ILE A 541 22.32 3.40 17.24
N ILE A 542 22.17 4.72 17.39
CA ILE A 542 20.87 5.37 17.41
C ILE A 542 20.33 5.40 15.99
N VAL A 543 19.10 4.91 15.78
CA VAL A 543 18.42 5.00 14.49
C VAL A 543 17.27 5.99 14.60
N ALA A 544 17.36 7.10 13.86
CA ALA A 544 16.35 8.16 13.88
C ALA A 544 15.61 8.29 12.57
N SER A 545 14.34 8.66 12.64
CA SER A 545 13.50 9.04 11.50
C SER A 545 12.78 10.33 11.81
N PHE A 546 12.50 11.12 10.76
CA PHE A 546 11.91 12.44 10.86
C PHE A 546 10.89 12.67 9.74
N ASP A 547 9.73 13.21 10.10
CA ASP A 547 8.67 13.57 9.16
C ASP A 547 8.61 15.09 9.01
N GLY A 548 9.25 15.62 7.96
CA GLY A 548 9.28 17.03 7.63
C GLY A 548 8.21 17.46 6.62
N ARG A 549 8.47 18.57 5.93
CA ARG A 549 7.61 19.07 4.86
C ARG A 549 7.49 18.02 3.75
N GLY A 550 6.27 17.81 3.27
CA GLY A 550 5.89 16.77 2.33
C GLY A 550 5.27 15.53 2.99
N SER A 551 5.50 15.31 4.29
CA SER A 551 4.90 14.19 5.03
C SER A 551 3.38 14.35 5.17
N GLY A 552 2.69 13.22 5.35
CA GLY A 552 1.24 13.14 5.38
C GLY A 552 0.63 13.20 6.78
N TYR A 553 -0.68 13.18 6.81
CA TYR A 553 -1.52 13.05 8.02
C TYR A 553 -1.45 14.23 8.98
N GLN A 554 -0.98 15.39 8.51
CA GLN A 554 -0.79 16.60 9.29
C GLN A 554 -1.31 17.86 8.57
N GLY A 555 -2.20 17.69 7.60
CA GLY A 555 -2.78 18.74 6.78
C GLY A 555 -2.02 19.01 5.47
N ASP A 556 -2.74 19.57 4.50
CA ASP A 556 -2.25 19.83 3.15
C ASP A 556 -1.12 20.88 3.13
N LYS A 557 -1.10 21.81 4.08
CA LYS A 557 -0.03 22.81 4.19
C LYS A 557 1.35 22.16 4.33
N ILE A 558 1.45 21.06 5.08
CA ILE A 558 2.70 20.30 5.23
C ILE A 558 2.87 19.37 4.03
N MET A 559 1.84 18.62 3.65
CA MET A 559 1.92 17.62 2.58
C MET A 559 2.22 18.27 1.22
N HIS A 560 1.52 19.34 0.85
CA HIS A 560 1.68 20.03 -0.43
C HIS A 560 2.88 21.00 -0.48
N ALA A 561 3.66 21.12 0.60
CA ALA A 561 4.84 22.00 0.60
C ALA A 561 5.86 21.64 -0.50
N ILE A 562 5.91 20.38 -0.90
CA ILE A 562 6.82 19.86 -1.94
C ILE A 562 6.15 19.77 -3.32
N ASN A 563 4.90 20.23 -3.45
CA ASN A 563 4.21 20.23 -4.75
C ASN A 563 5.02 20.97 -5.80
N ARG A 564 5.25 20.35 -6.96
CA ARG A 564 6.03 20.82 -8.12
C ARG A 564 7.53 21.06 -7.85
N ARG A 565 8.04 20.59 -6.70
CA ARG A 565 9.44 20.81 -6.27
C ARG A 565 10.00 19.65 -5.44
N LEU A 566 9.84 18.41 -5.92
CA LEU A 566 10.46 17.25 -5.29
C LEU A 566 11.99 17.44 -5.23
N GLY A 567 12.62 16.97 -4.17
CA GLY A 567 14.06 17.10 -3.95
C GLY A 567 14.48 18.44 -3.34
N THR A 568 13.56 19.18 -2.75
CA THR A 568 13.82 20.47 -2.08
C THR A 568 13.58 20.36 -0.58
N PHE A 569 12.42 20.72 -0.09
CA PHE A 569 12.13 20.85 1.33
C PHE A 569 12.23 19.55 2.12
N GLU A 570 11.83 18.42 1.55
CA GLU A 570 11.96 17.11 2.20
C GLU A 570 13.43 16.70 2.37
N VAL A 571 14.32 17.16 1.51
CA VAL A 571 15.77 16.98 1.61
C VAL A 571 16.37 17.95 2.64
N GLU A 572 16.05 19.23 2.53
CA GLU A 572 16.53 20.28 3.45
C GLU A 572 16.15 19.97 4.91
N ASP A 573 14.92 19.53 5.13
CA ASP A 573 14.40 19.24 6.46
C ASP A 573 15.10 18.04 7.11
N GLN A 574 15.48 17.00 6.33
CA GLN A 574 16.29 15.89 6.84
C GLN A 574 17.68 16.37 7.31
N ILE A 575 18.32 17.24 6.55
CA ILE A 575 19.63 17.81 6.89
C ILE A 575 19.50 18.65 8.17
N GLU A 576 18.53 19.55 8.24
CA GLU A 576 18.35 20.44 9.39
C GLU A 576 17.93 19.69 10.66
N ALA A 577 17.03 18.70 10.54
CA ALA A 577 16.69 17.81 11.65
C ALA A 577 17.95 17.08 12.18
N THR A 578 18.79 16.56 11.28
CA THR A 578 20.04 15.90 11.69
C THR A 578 21.01 16.84 12.37
N ARG A 579 21.10 18.12 11.94
CA ARG A 579 21.86 19.16 12.64
C ARG A 579 21.33 19.42 14.05
N GLN A 580 20.01 19.36 14.24
CA GLN A 580 19.42 19.47 15.58
C GLN A 580 19.77 18.24 16.43
N PHE A 581 19.71 17.03 15.87
CA PHE A 581 20.10 15.80 16.56
C PHE A 581 21.57 15.79 16.94
N SER A 582 22.48 16.28 16.09
CA SER A 582 23.93 16.35 16.39
C SER A 582 24.27 17.24 17.58
N LYS A 583 23.39 18.21 17.89
CA LYS A 583 23.52 19.07 19.07
C LYS A 583 23.01 18.43 20.36
N MET A 584 22.30 17.30 20.26
CA MET A 584 21.91 16.53 21.45
C MET A 584 23.17 15.89 22.04
N GLY A 585 23.49 16.19 23.28
CA GLY A 585 24.77 15.85 23.94
C GLY A 585 25.23 14.37 23.80
N PHE A 586 24.33 13.46 23.44
CA PHE A 586 24.58 12.02 23.29
C PHE A 586 24.85 11.55 21.85
N VAL A 587 24.80 12.42 20.85
CA VAL A 587 25.13 12.06 19.46
C VAL A 587 26.59 12.34 19.17
N ASP A 588 27.28 11.37 18.55
CA ASP A 588 28.61 11.55 18.00
C ASP A 588 28.54 12.20 16.62
N ASP A 589 28.84 13.47 16.54
CA ASP A 589 28.78 14.30 15.35
C ASP A 589 29.75 13.88 14.22
N LYS A 590 30.74 13.04 14.55
CA LYS A 590 31.69 12.45 13.57
C LYS A 590 31.21 11.12 12.96
N ARG A 591 30.18 10.53 13.53
CA ARG A 591 29.63 9.23 13.09
C ARG A 591 28.13 9.34 12.82
N ILE A 592 27.79 10.09 11.76
CA ILE A 592 26.43 10.30 11.30
C ILE A 592 26.31 9.75 9.86
N ALA A 593 25.33 8.90 9.63
CA ALA A 593 25.02 8.30 8.34
C ALA A 593 23.54 8.45 8.01
N ILE A 594 23.18 8.24 6.73
CA ILE A 594 21.82 8.24 6.24
C ILE A 594 21.61 7.04 5.30
N TRP A 595 20.46 6.40 5.37
CA TRP A 595 20.09 5.37 4.42
C TRP A 595 18.62 5.42 4.08
N GLY A 596 18.29 4.94 2.88
CA GLY A 596 16.91 4.81 2.46
C GLY A 596 16.76 3.96 1.19
N TRP A 597 15.53 3.53 0.94
CA TRP A 597 15.12 2.69 -0.17
C TRP A 597 14.12 3.46 -1.05
N SER A 598 14.19 3.29 -2.39
CA SER A 598 13.24 3.91 -3.32
C SER A 598 13.29 5.45 -3.25
N TYR A 599 12.19 6.11 -2.89
CA TYR A 599 12.20 7.55 -2.61
C TYR A 599 13.20 7.92 -1.50
N GLY A 600 13.32 7.07 -0.47
CA GLY A 600 14.31 7.24 0.59
C GLY A 600 15.75 7.13 0.07
N GLY A 601 16.00 6.30 -0.93
CA GLY A 601 17.28 6.26 -1.66
C GLY A 601 17.57 7.54 -2.43
N TYR A 602 16.54 8.11 -3.07
CA TYR A 602 16.61 9.42 -3.71
C TYR A 602 16.95 10.53 -2.70
N VAL A 603 16.23 10.60 -1.58
CA VAL A 603 16.48 11.59 -0.53
C VAL A 603 17.86 11.41 0.07
N THR A 604 18.29 10.18 0.36
CA THR A 604 19.66 9.88 0.82
C THR A 604 20.70 10.45 -0.15
N SER A 605 20.55 10.18 -1.44
CA SER A 605 21.48 10.66 -2.46
C SER A 605 21.46 12.19 -2.60
N MET A 606 20.27 12.80 -2.53
CA MET A 606 20.12 14.27 -2.57
C MET A 606 20.73 14.95 -1.34
N VAL A 607 20.57 14.36 -0.15
CA VAL A 607 21.14 14.83 1.11
C VAL A 607 22.68 14.79 1.06
N LEU A 608 23.25 13.68 0.60
CA LEU A 608 24.72 13.56 0.43
C LEU A 608 25.24 14.52 -0.62
N GLY A 609 24.52 14.59 -1.76
CA GLY A 609 24.84 15.51 -2.87
C GLY A 609 24.66 16.99 -2.53
N ALA A 610 23.98 17.34 -1.45
CA ALA A 610 23.90 18.72 -0.96
C ALA A 610 25.22 19.24 -0.38
N GLY A 611 26.18 18.37 -0.03
CA GLY A 611 27.49 18.77 0.49
C GLY A 611 27.41 19.48 1.84
N SER A 612 26.47 19.10 2.69
CA SER A 612 26.17 19.79 3.96
C SER A 612 27.26 19.68 5.04
N GLY A 613 28.18 18.71 4.89
CA GLY A 613 29.19 18.37 5.90
C GLY A 613 28.64 17.69 7.16
N VAL A 614 27.37 17.32 7.20
CA VAL A 614 26.71 16.69 8.35
C VAL A 614 26.92 15.16 8.36
N PHE A 615 26.92 14.55 7.20
CA PHE A 615 26.94 13.09 7.04
C PHE A 615 28.33 12.60 6.62
N LYS A 616 28.80 11.53 7.26
CA LYS A 616 30.04 10.85 6.90
C LYS A 616 29.84 9.89 5.73
N CYS A 617 28.72 9.18 5.72
CA CYS A 617 28.40 8.20 4.69
C CYS A 617 26.91 8.02 4.48
N GLY A 618 26.52 7.29 3.43
CA GLY A 618 25.14 6.89 3.21
C GLY A 618 24.97 5.69 2.29
N ILE A 619 23.79 5.09 2.37
CA ILE A 619 23.40 3.92 1.62
C ILE A 619 22.09 4.21 0.87
N ALA A 620 22.11 4.13 -0.45
CA ALA A 620 20.92 4.27 -1.27
C ALA A 620 20.58 2.93 -1.94
N VAL A 621 19.37 2.44 -1.67
CA VAL A 621 18.86 1.21 -2.28
C VAL A 621 17.78 1.55 -3.28
N ALA A 622 17.92 1.07 -4.51
CA ALA A 622 16.99 1.27 -5.62
C ALA A 622 16.49 2.73 -5.73
N PRO A 623 17.40 3.72 -5.75
CA PRO A 623 17.00 5.13 -5.71
C PRO A 623 16.42 5.61 -7.04
N VAL A 624 15.45 6.52 -6.98
CA VAL A 624 15.23 7.47 -8.07
C VAL A 624 16.45 8.38 -8.14
N SER A 625 16.92 8.72 -9.33
CA SER A 625 18.01 9.67 -9.55
C SER A 625 17.60 10.85 -10.44
N LYS A 626 16.58 10.62 -11.27
CA LYS A 626 16.00 11.61 -12.18
C LYS A 626 14.51 11.32 -12.37
N TRP A 627 13.66 12.31 -12.17
CA TRP A 627 12.19 12.13 -12.19
C TRP A 627 11.64 11.83 -13.58
N GLU A 628 12.29 12.28 -14.66
CA GLU A 628 11.90 11.89 -16.02
C GLU A 628 12.10 10.40 -16.34
N TYR A 629 12.78 9.66 -15.46
CA TYR A 629 12.94 8.21 -15.61
C TYR A 629 11.86 7.41 -14.89
N TYR A 630 11.06 8.04 -14.03
CA TYR A 630 10.00 7.39 -13.27
C TYR A 630 8.64 7.51 -13.96
N ASP A 631 7.64 6.71 -13.49
CA ASP A 631 6.32 6.65 -14.12
C ASP A 631 5.57 8.00 -14.09
N SER A 632 4.71 8.17 -15.09
CA SER A 632 3.96 9.41 -15.33
C SER A 632 2.95 9.70 -14.23
N VAL A 633 2.20 8.69 -13.75
CA VAL A 633 1.10 8.90 -12.80
C VAL A 633 1.63 9.38 -11.46
N TYR A 634 2.66 8.73 -10.91
CA TYR A 634 3.32 9.16 -9.68
C TYR A 634 4.03 10.50 -9.86
N THR A 635 4.90 10.58 -10.85
CA THR A 635 5.78 11.75 -11.01
C THR A 635 5.00 13.01 -11.32
N GLU A 636 4.07 12.95 -12.25
CA GLU A 636 3.28 14.12 -12.68
C GLU A 636 2.27 14.58 -11.61
N ARG A 637 1.79 13.67 -10.74
CA ARG A 637 0.96 14.04 -9.58
C ARG A 637 1.65 15.11 -8.74
N TYR A 638 2.95 15.02 -8.57
CA TYR A 638 3.73 15.88 -7.68
C TYR A 638 4.55 16.93 -8.42
N MET A 639 4.91 16.71 -9.68
CA MET A 639 5.82 17.58 -10.44
C MET A 639 5.16 18.27 -11.64
N GLY A 640 4.00 17.81 -12.10
CA GLY A 640 3.46 18.23 -13.41
C GLY A 640 4.28 17.66 -14.58
N LEU A 641 4.19 18.27 -15.74
CA LEU A 641 4.86 17.80 -16.95
C LEU A 641 6.31 18.31 -17.06
N PRO A 642 7.24 17.49 -17.59
CA PRO A 642 8.64 17.89 -17.82
C PRO A 642 8.80 18.68 -19.12
N THR A 643 7.96 19.71 -19.33
CA THR A 643 7.99 20.56 -20.53
C THR A 643 8.32 22.01 -20.18
N PRO A 644 8.87 22.80 -21.14
CA PRO A 644 9.17 24.20 -20.88
C PRO A 644 7.95 25.04 -20.48
N GLU A 645 6.77 24.64 -20.96
CA GLU A 645 5.50 25.33 -20.69
C GLU A 645 4.94 24.99 -19.29
N ASP A 646 5.45 23.95 -18.64
CA ASP A 646 4.97 23.53 -17.33
C ASP A 646 6.07 23.56 -16.26
N ASN A 647 6.92 22.53 -16.09
CA ASN A 647 7.80 22.43 -14.91
C ASN A 647 9.22 21.90 -15.20
N LEU A 648 9.71 22.00 -16.43
CA LEU A 648 11.01 21.46 -16.85
C LEU A 648 12.18 21.91 -15.96
N ASP A 649 12.17 23.14 -15.49
CA ASP A 649 13.30 23.68 -14.70
C ASP A 649 13.44 22.98 -13.35
N TYR A 650 12.32 22.65 -12.65
CA TYR A 650 12.37 21.89 -11.42
C TYR A 650 12.75 20.43 -11.65
N TYR A 651 12.35 19.81 -12.75
CA TYR A 651 12.83 18.49 -13.14
C TYR A 651 14.37 18.48 -13.29
N ARG A 652 14.93 19.46 -13.97
CA ARG A 652 16.39 19.61 -14.15
C ARG A 652 17.12 19.81 -12.84
N ASN A 653 16.58 20.63 -11.94
CA ASN A 653 17.18 20.95 -10.65
C ASN A 653 17.06 19.83 -9.62
N SER A 654 16.17 18.87 -9.83
CA SER A 654 15.89 17.76 -8.90
C SER A 654 16.75 16.51 -9.13
N THR A 655 17.70 16.55 -10.08
CA THR A 655 18.53 15.39 -10.42
C THR A 655 19.65 15.18 -9.41
N VAL A 656 19.93 13.94 -9.07
CA VAL A 656 21.07 13.57 -8.22
C VAL A 656 22.39 13.79 -8.99
N MET A 657 22.42 13.47 -10.29
CA MET A 657 23.61 13.55 -11.14
C MET A 657 24.25 14.94 -11.14
N SER A 658 23.45 16.01 -11.07
CA SER A 658 23.97 17.39 -11.02
C SER A 658 24.78 17.70 -9.73
N ARG A 659 24.73 16.82 -8.74
CA ARG A 659 25.39 16.95 -7.45
C ARG A 659 26.58 16.00 -7.27
N ALA A 660 26.99 15.28 -8.31
CA ALA A 660 27.98 14.20 -8.24
C ALA A 660 29.31 14.64 -7.59
N GLU A 661 29.79 15.86 -7.86
CA GLU A 661 31.04 16.41 -7.30
C GLU A 661 31.07 16.42 -5.76
N ASN A 662 29.93 16.61 -5.11
CA ASN A 662 29.86 16.69 -3.64
C ASN A 662 30.02 15.32 -2.97
N PHE A 663 29.85 14.22 -3.73
CA PHE A 663 30.06 12.87 -3.19
C PHE A 663 31.52 12.53 -2.90
N LYS A 664 32.49 13.35 -3.39
CA LYS A 664 33.91 13.22 -3.03
C LYS A 664 34.17 13.36 -1.52
N GLN A 665 33.23 13.93 -0.79
CA GLN A 665 33.37 14.22 0.64
C GLN A 665 32.74 13.16 1.56
N VAL A 666 32.07 12.15 0.99
CA VAL A 666 31.30 11.15 1.74
C VAL A 666 31.59 9.74 1.22
N GLU A 667 31.46 8.75 2.09
CA GLU A 667 31.45 7.34 1.67
C GLU A 667 30.02 6.99 1.19
N TYR A 668 29.89 6.37 0.01
CA TYR A 668 28.60 6.09 -0.62
C TYR A 668 28.49 4.66 -1.09
N LEU A 669 27.40 3.99 -0.72
CA LEU A 669 27.03 2.66 -1.18
C LEU A 669 25.73 2.74 -1.99
N LEU A 670 25.77 2.35 -3.26
CA LEU A 670 24.66 2.34 -4.21
C LEU A 670 24.26 0.89 -4.51
N ILE A 671 23.01 0.54 -4.25
CA ILE A 671 22.46 -0.81 -4.41
C ILE A 671 21.25 -0.78 -5.33
N HIS A 672 21.14 -1.77 -6.25
CA HIS A 672 19.95 -1.89 -7.11
C HIS A 672 19.74 -3.35 -7.59
N GLY A 673 18.49 -3.74 -7.80
CA GLY A 673 18.11 -4.96 -8.51
C GLY A 673 18.13 -4.73 -10.03
N THR A 674 18.68 -5.68 -10.79
CA THR A 674 18.79 -5.50 -12.25
C THR A 674 17.48 -5.72 -13.00
N ALA A 675 16.49 -6.36 -12.37
CA ALA A 675 15.15 -6.59 -12.89
C ALA A 675 14.06 -5.74 -12.19
N ASP A 676 14.46 -4.58 -11.66
CA ASP A 676 13.53 -3.64 -11.04
C ASP A 676 12.63 -3.03 -12.14
N ASP A 677 11.37 -3.43 -12.11
CA ASP A 677 10.32 -3.01 -13.05
C ASP A 677 9.70 -1.66 -12.68
N ASN A 678 9.93 -1.20 -11.46
CA ASN A 678 9.36 0.00 -10.85
C ASN A 678 10.31 1.18 -10.98
N VAL A 679 11.37 1.20 -10.16
CA VAL A 679 12.48 2.16 -10.27
C VAL A 679 13.56 1.48 -11.09
N HIS A 680 13.60 1.72 -12.39
CA HIS A 680 14.45 0.98 -13.31
C HIS A 680 15.93 1.09 -12.94
N PHE A 681 16.67 0.01 -13.17
CA PHE A 681 18.14 0.00 -13.00
C PHE A 681 18.83 1.17 -13.73
N GLN A 682 18.24 1.70 -14.79
CA GLN A 682 18.65 2.93 -15.48
C GLN A 682 18.96 4.07 -14.51
N GLN A 683 18.18 4.23 -13.44
CA GLN A 683 18.37 5.30 -12.46
C GLN A 683 19.75 5.22 -11.80
N SER A 684 20.14 4.03 -11.33
CA SER A 684 21.45 3.80 -10.72
C SER A 684 22.59 3.72 -11.75
N ALA A 685 22.32 3.21 -12.95
CA ALA A 685 23.32 3.19 -14.02
C ALA A 685 23.75 4.61 -14.42
N GLN A 686 22.79 5.53 -14.59
CA GLN A 686 23.07 6.93 -14.93
C GLN A 686 23.73 7.68 -13.76
N LEU A 687 23.32 7.42 -12.53
CA LEU A 687 23.97 7.98 -11.34
C LEU A 687 25.42 7.49 -11.23
N SER A 688 25.65 6.19 -11.39
CA SER A 688 26.99 5.59 -11.39
C SER A 688 27.90 6.24 -12.43
N LYS A 689 27.39 6.43 -13.65
CA LYS A 689 28.13 7.13 -14.72
C LYS A 689 28.52 8.55 -14.30
N ALA A 690 27.60 9.32 -13.75
CA ALA A 690 27.87 10.70 -13.33
C ALA A 690 28.90 10.76 -12.18
N LEU A 691 28.85 9.82 -11.24
CA LEU A 691 29.86 9.72 -10.16
C LEU A 691 31.26 9.35 -10.70
N VAL A 692 31.35 8.44 -11.65
CA VAL A 692 32.62 8.09 -12.32
C VAL A 692 33.17 9.29 -13.10
N ASP A 693 32.34 9.96 -13.87
CA ASP A 693 32.74 11.15 -14.64
C ASP A 693 33.21 12.31 -13.74
N ALA A 694 32.67 12.40 -12.51
CA ALA A 694 33.12 13.33 -11.50
C ALA A 694 34.37 12.85 -10.72
N GLY A 695 34.89 11.65 -10.97
CA GLY A 695 36.04 11.09 -10.26
C GLY A 695 35.76 10.78 -8.79
N VAL A 696 34.54 10.34 -8.48
CA VAL A 696 34.12 9.91 -7.14
C VAL A 696 34.44 8.44 -6.94
N ASP A 697 35.03 8.10 -5.82
CA ASP A 697 35.15 6.70 -5.37
C ASP A 697 33.92 6.30 -4.53
N PHE A 698 33.25 5.22 -4.92
CA PHE A 698 32.04 4.74 -4.27
C PHE A 698 31.88 3.23 -4.44
N GLN A 699 31.06 2.63 -3.59
CA GLN A 699 30.76 1.19 -3.63
C GLN A 699 29.43 0.95 -4.33
N THR A 700 29.33 -0.17 -5.06
CA THR A 700 28.10 -0.61 -5.71
C THR A 700 27.83 -2.08 -5.42
N MET A 701 26.53 -2.44 -5.34
CA MET A 701 26.09 -3.83 -5.34
C MET A 701 24.86 -3.99 -6.20
N TRP A 702 24.97 -4.82 -7.24
CA TRP A 702 23.86 -5.16 -8.12
C TRP A 702 23.33 -6.55 -7.78
N TYR A 703 22.00 -6.65 -7.63
CA TYR A 703 21.32 -7.93 -7.41
C TYR A 703 20.71 -8.37 -8.72
N THR A 704 21.34 -9.39 -9.35
CA THR A 704 20.91 -9.91 -10.65
C THR A 704 19.52 -10.50 -10.55
N ASP A 705 18.63 -10.09 -11.47
CA ASP A 705 17.25 -10.54 -11.63
C ASP A 705 16.32 -10.26 -10.43
N GLU A 706 16.81 -9.53 -9.41
CA GLU A 706 15.95 -9.06 -8.33
C GLU A 706 15.15 -7.82 -8.77
N ASP A 707 13.90 -7.77 -8.33
CA ASP A 707 12.98 -6.64 -8.52
C ASP A 707 13.22 -5.51 -7.51
N HIS A 708 12.29 -4.55 -7.43
CA HIS A 708 12.36 -3.39 -6.53
C HIS A 708 12.49 -3.76 -5.04
N GLY A 709 11.99 -4.91 -4.65
CA GLY A 709 12.01 -5.39 -3.27
C GLY A 709 13.31 -6.09 -2.86
N ILE A 710 14.09 -6.60 -3.80
CA ILE A 710 15.31 -7.42 -3.54
C ILE A 710 15.00 -8.47 -2.46
N ALA A 711 13.89 -9.19 -2.65
CA ALA A 711 13.23 -9.93 -1.59
C ALA A 711 13.47 -11.44 -1.60
N SER A 712 14.19 -11.99 -2.58
CA SER A 712 14.55 -13.40 -2.53
C SER A 712 15.36 -13.70 -1.26
N ASN A 713 15.16 -14.88 -0.67
CA ASN A 713 15.69 -15.20 0.65
C ASN A 713 17.19 -14.92 0.79
N MET A 714 17.98 -15.32 -0.21
CA MET A 714 19.44 -15.11 -0.17
C MET A 714 19.82 -13.66 -0.44
N ALA A 715 19.13 -12.97 -1.36
CA ALA A 715 19.36 -11.56 -1.63
C ALA A 715 19.02 -10.71 -0.41
N HIS A 716 17.90 -10.98 0.26
CA HIS A 716 17.51 -10.30 1.50
C HIS A 716 18.56 -10.47 2.60
N GLN A 717 19.07 -11.69 2.82
CA GLN A 717 20.12 -11.91 3.81
C GLN A 717 21.42 -11.19 3.43
N HIS A 718 21.80 -11.25 2.14
CA HIS A 718 23.02 -10.64 1.65
C HIS A 718 22.98 -9.11 1.75
N ILE A 719 21.91 -8.46 1.30
CA ILE A 719 21.82 -7.00 1.28
C ILE A 719 21.97 -6.40 2.67
N TYR A 720 21.27 -6.93 3.68
CA TYR A 720 21.37 -6.40 5.05
C TYR A 720 22.71 -6.72 5.70
N THR A 721 23.33 -7.85 5.38
CA THR A 721 24.70 -8.17 5.79
C THR A 721 25.70 -7.18 5.18
N HIS A 722 25.58 -6.93 3.88
CA HIS A 722 26.44 -6.00 3.16
C HIS A 722 26.32 -4.56 3.65
N MET A 723 25.08 -4.08 3.82
CA MET A 723 24.83 -2.74 4.41
C MET A 723 25.38 -2.62 5.83
N SER A 724 25.28 -3.70 6.65
CA SER A 724 25.83 -3.71 8.01
C SER A 724 27.35 -3.59 8.01
N HIS A 725 28.03 -4.31 7.11
CA HIS A 725 29.50 -4.21 6.96
C HIS A 725 29.92 -2.81 6.53
N PHE A 726 29.26 -2.23 5.53
CA PHE A 726 29.54 -0.88 5.07
C PHE A 726 29.36 0.15 6.21
N LEU A 727 28.27 0.08 6.97
CA LEU A 727 28.00 1.00 8.07
C LEU A 727 29.00 0.87 9.20
N LYS A 728 29.39 -0.37 9.57
CA LYS A 728 30.41 -0.63 10.58
C LYS A 728 31.76 -0.08 10.14
N GLN A 729 32.15 -0.27 8.88
CA GLN A 729 33.36 0.30 8.33
C GLN A 729 33.33 1.83 8.39
N CYS A 730 32.27 2.47 7.93
CA CYS A 730 32.09 3.91 7.97
C CYS A 730 32.23 4.46 9.40
N PHE A 731 31.61 3.81 10.37
CA PHE A 731 31.63 4.24 11.77
C PHE A 731 32.88 3.76 12.53
N SER A 732 33.80 3.04 11.90
CA SER A 732 34.98 2.43 12.54
C SER A 732 34.59 1.58 13.76
N LEU A 733 33.50 0.78 13.61
CA LEU A 733 33.07 -0.19 14.61
C LEU A 733 33.77 -1.54 14.39
N PRO A 734 34.01 -2.34 15.47
CA PRO A 734 34.69 -3.61 15.39
C PRO A 734 33.93 -4.69 14.58
#